data_d2afe81092fce260de23554257a3ad93
#
_entry.id   d2afe81092fce260de23554257a3ad93
#
_cell.length_a   1.000
_cell.length_b   1.000
_cell.length_c   1.000
_cell.angle_alpha   90.00
_cell.angle_beta   90.00
_cell.angle_gamma   90.00
#
_symmetry.space_group_name_H-M   'P 1'
#
loop_
_entity.id
_entity.type
_entity.pdbx_description
1 polymer ?
#
loop_
_entity_poly.entity_id
_entity_poly.type
_entity_poly.pdbx_seq_one_letter_code
_entity_poly.pdbx_strand_id
1 'polypeptide(L)'
;MAELTPMMKQYMETKSQYQDCILFYRLGDFYEMFFEDALTASRELEITLTGKNCGQEERAPMCGVPYHAVEGYLNRLVAKGYKVAICEQVEDPKQAKGIVKREVVRIVTPGTNLDTQALDETKNNYIMCIVYIADRYGVSIADISTGDYFVTELPDGSRLMDEIYKFSPSEIICNEAFYMSGMDLDTMKEKLGITIYSLDSWYFDDAMCREKLLEHFKVSSFAGLGLEDYDCGVISAGALLTYLLETQKNSLSNLTHLTPYVTGKYMMLDSSTRRNLELCETLREKQKRGSLLWVLDKTRTAMGARTLRKFVEQPLIDKNEINRRLDAVEELKEQAISREEIREYLSPVYDLERLITKITYGSANPRDLTAFKSSLEMLPPIRYILEEMKVPLLQEIYEDLDALEDLCDLVTKAIREEPPIAMKEGNIIREGYNEEVDKLRRVKSDGKDWLAKLEEDEREKTGIKNLKIKYNKVFGYYLEVTNSYKDLVPDYYTRKQTLANAERYITPELKELEDMILGAEDKLYALEYELYSEVRETIAAQVERIQKTAKAVAGLDVFTSLALVAERNHYVRPKINEKGIIDIKEGRHPVVEKMIPNDMFISNDTYLDDKKNRISIITGPNMAGKSTYMRQTALIALMAQVGCFVPAQSANIGLSDRIFTRVGASDDLASGQSTFMVEMTEVANILRNATSKSLLILDEIGRGTSTFDGLSIAWAVVEYISDSKLLGAKTLFATHYHELTELEGKIENVNNYCIAVKEKGDDIVFLRKIVKGGADKSYGIQVAKLAGVPDLVINRAKEIVEELSDEDITSRVSEIAAREHTAKKKGRSKKYDEVDIAQMSLFDTVKDDDVLNELKEIDVTNLTPIDALNTLYRLQNKLKNRW
;
A
#
# COMPACT_ATOMS: atom_id res chain seq x y z
N MET A 1 -42.66 -12.49 -27.19
CA MET A 1 -41.68 -12.33 -26.07
C MET A 1 -42.22 -11.21 -25.19
N ALA A 2 -42.37 -11.46 -23.89
CA ALA A 2 -42.82 -10.42 -22.99
C ALA A 2 -41.74 -9.33 -22.94
N GLU A 3 -42.13 -8.08 -23.04
CA GLU A 3 -41.20 -6.94 -23.06
C GLU A 3 -40.69 -6.64 -21.64
N LEU A 4 -39.39 -6.40 -21.52
CA LEU A 4 -38.81 -5.95 -20.25
C LEU A 4 -39.47 -4.64 -19.79
N THR A 5 -39.62 -4.48 -18.49
CA THR A 5 -40.08 -3.20 -17.93
C THR A 5 -39.13 -2.07 -18.33
N PRO A 6 -39.62 -0.83 -18.50
CA PRO A 6 -38.80 0.29 -18.92
C PRO A 6 -37.54 0.50 -18.01
N MET A 7 -37.67 0.32 -16.71
CA MET A 7 -36.55 0.39 -15.75
C MET A 7 -35.51 -0.72 -16.02
N MET A 8 -35.97 -1.94 -16.32
CA MET A 8 -35.06 -3.05 -16.59
C MET A 8 -34.36 -2.90 -17.94
N LYS A 9 -35.00 -2.26 -18.93
CA LYS A 9 -34.39 -1.89 -20.20
C LYS A 9 -33.22 -0.91 -19.94
N GLN A 10 -33.46 0.16 -19.16
CA GLN A 10 -32.43 1.13 -18.77
C GLN A 10 -31.26 0.46 -17.99
N TYR A 11 -31.59 -0.48 -17.07
CA TYR A 11 -30.55 -1.25 -16.37
C TYR A 11 -29.67 -2.05 -17.34
N MET A 12 -30.29 -2.80 -18.28
CA MET A 12 -29.56 -3.63 -19.24
C MET A 12 -28.70 -2.79 -20.21
N GLU A 13 -29.20 -1.62 -20.62
CA GLU A 13 -28.44 -0.66 -21.43
C GLU A 13 -27.21 -0.17 -20.69
N THR A 14 -27.36 0.21 -19.43
CA THR A 14 -26.25 0.59 -18.58
C THR A 14 -25.27 -0.57 -18.38
N LYS A 15 -25.79 -1.77 -18.02
CA LYS A 15 -24.95 -2.96 -17.78
C LYS A 15 -24.15 -3.38 -19.03
N SER A 16 -24.71 -3.22 -20.22
CA SER A 16 -24.01 -3.56 -21.47
C SER A 16 -22.74 -2.75 -21.70
N GLN A 17 -22.64 -1.55 -21.11
CA GLN A 17 -21.45 -0.69 -21.16
C GLN A 17 -20.41 -1.02 -20.08
N TYR A 18 -20.82 -1.72 -19.00
CA TYR A 18 -19.99 -2.04 -17.83
C TYR A 18 -20.10 -3.53 -17.49
N GLN A 19 -19.84 -4.40 -18.49
CA GLN A 19 -20.03 -5.85 -18.36
C GLN A 19 -19.10 -6.48 -17.33
N ASP A 20 -17.89 -5.96 -17.17
CA ASP A 20 -16.86 -6.43 -16.24
C ASP A 20 -17.03 -5.90 -14.80
N CYS A 21 -18.03 -5.04 -14.56
CA CYS A 21 -18.30 -4.45 -13.25
C CYS A 21 -19.57 -5.01 -12.63
N ILE A 22 -19.61 -5.15 -11.30
CA ILE A 22 -20.87 -5.33 -10.56
C ILE A 22 -21.58 -3.97 -10.53
N LEU A 23 -22.78 -3.89 -11.08
CA LEU A 23 -23.53 -2.64 -11.22
C LEU A 23 -24.38 -2.37 -9.98
N PHE A 24 -24.02 -1.38 -9.18
CA PHE A 24 -24.83 -0.85 -8.08
C PHE A 24 -25.78 0.20 -8.62
N TYR A 25 -27.02 -0.20 -8.86
CA TYR A 25 -28.02 0.62 -9.55
C TYR A 25 -28.98 1.28 -8.56
N ARG A 26 -28.97 2.60 -8.49
CA ARG A 26 -29.74 3.38 -7.52
C ARG A 26 -31.24 3.31 -7.77
N LEU A 27 -31.99 2.81 -6.80
CA LEU A 27 -33.46 2.76 -6.81
C LEU A 27 -33.98 3.21 -5.44
N GLY A 28 -34.43 4.48 -5.36
CA GLY A 28 -34.86 5.07 -4.10
C GLY A 28 -33.72 5.07 -3.04
N ASP A 29 -33.97 4.44 -1.90
CA ASP A 29 -33.03 4.37 -0.78
C ASP A 29 -32.08 3.16 -0.83
N PHE A 30 -32.07 2.43 -1.96
CA PHE A 30 -31.24 1.24 -2.15
C PHE A 30 -30.40 1.33 -3.41
N TYR A 31 -29.24 0.65 -3.38
CA TYR A 31 -28.57 0.17 -4.57
C TYR A 31 -28.98 -1.28 -4.81
N GLU A 32 -29.63 -1.53 -5.92
CA GLU A 32 -30.09 -2.86 -6.31
C GLU A 32 -29.20 -3.43 -7.42
N MET A 33 -28.89 -4.70 -7.33
CA MET A 33 -28.16 -5.50 -8.31
C MET A 33 -29.09 -6.55 -8.88
N PHE A 34 -28.93 -6.89 -10.17
CA PHE A 34 -29.80 -7.83 -10.87
C PHE A 34 -29.01 -8.89 -11.61
N PHE A 35 -29.65 -10.00 -11.94
CA PHE A 35 -29.12 -11.13 -12.70
C PHE A 35 -27.81 -11.68 -12.10
N GLU A 36 -26.77 -11.86 -12.92
CA GLU A 36 -25.46 -12.38 -12.48
C GLU A 36 -24.80 -11.51 -11.41
N ASP A 37 -24.96 -10.20 -11.49
CA ASP A 37 -24.43 -9.28 -10.46
C ASP A 37 -25.08 -9.55 -9.11
N ALA A 38 -26.40 -9.85 -9.09
CA ALA A 38 -27.11 -10.18 -7.86
C ALA A 38 -26.67 -11.53 -7.28
N LEU A 39 -26.44 -12.53 -8.11
CA LEU A 39 -25.94 -13.84 -7.69
C LEU A 39 -24.54 -13.72 -7.07
N THR A 40 -23.66 -13.00 -7.75
CA THR A 40 -22.29 -12.75 -7.28
C THR A 40 -22.28 -11.93 -5.99
N ALA A 41 -22.95 -10.78 -5.98
CA ALA A 41 -23.00 -9.91 -4.81
C ALA A 41 -23.67 -10.57 -3.60
N SER A 42 -24.75 -11.33 -3.80
CA SER A 42 -25.42 -12.06 -2.71
C SER A 42 -24.48 -13.07 -2.05
N ARG A 43 -23.71 -13.81 -2.84
CA ARG A 43 -22.72 -14.78 -2.36
C ARG A 43 -21.56 -14.11 -1.65
N GLU A 44 -20.95 -13.11 -2.27
CA GLU A 44 -19.74 -12.47 -1.76
C GLU A 44 -19.99 -11.58 -0.54
N LEU A 45 -21.18 -10.98 -0.45
CA LEU A 45 -21.58 -10.10 0.65
C LEU A 45 -22.41 -10.81 1.72
N GLU A 46 -22.84 -12.06 1.47
CA GLU A 46 -23.71 -12.84 2.38
C GLU A 46 -25.05 -12.11 2.64
N ILE A 47 -25.63 -11.50 1.60
CA ILE A 47 -26.92 -10.82 1.67
C ILE A 47 -28.02 -11.63 0.97
N THR A 48 -29.26 -11.39 1.36
CA THR A 48 -30.42 -12.13 0.87
C THR A 48 -30.64 -11.91 -0.64
N LEU A 49 -30.68 -13.02 -1.38
CA LEU A 49 -31.11 -13.02 -2.78
C LEU A 49 -32.63 -13.08 -2.84
N THR A 50 -33.23 -12.19 -3.60
CA THR A 50 -34.67 -12.10 -3.84
C THR A 50 -34.98 -12.08 -5.34
N GLY A 51 -36.20 -11.82 -5.75
CA GLY A 51 -36.60 -11.70 -7.15
C GLY A 51 -37.45 -10.48 -7.40
N LYS A 52 -37.19 -9.73 -8.48
CA LYS A 52 -37.96 -8.57 -8.93
C LYS A 52 -38.69 -8.88 -10.22
N ASN A 53 -39.93 -8.39 -10.37
CA ASN A 53 -40.67 -8.52 -11.62
C ASN A 53 -39.96 -7.69 -12.72
N CYS A 54 -39.54 -8.33 -13.79
CA CYS A 54 -38.83 -7.70 -14.91
C CYS A 54 -39.70 -7.59 -16.19
N GLY A 55 -40.96 -8.03 -16.12
CA GLY A 55 -41.86 -8.09 -17.31
C GLY A 55 -41.81 -9.42 -18.04
N GLN A 56 -41.02 -10.39 -17.58
CA GLN A 56 -40.95 -11.77 -18.06
C GLN A 56 -41.70 -12.71 -17.10
N GLU A 57 -41.93 -13.95 -17.53
CA GLU A 57 -42.57 -14.98 -16.67
C GLU A 57 -41.75 -15.30 -15.42
N GLU A 58 -40.45 -15.33 -15.56
CA GLU A 58 -39.50 -15.50 -14.44
C GLU A 58 -39.10 -14.16 -13.84
N ARG A 59 -38.96 -14.13 -12.52
CA ARG A 59 -38.46 -12.97 -11.80
C ARG A 59 -36.95 -12.85 -11.96
N ALA A 60 -36.45 -11.66 -12.25
CA ALA A 60 -35.02 -11.41 -12.26
C ALA A 60 -34.44 -11.60 -10.85
N PRO A 61 -33.39 -12.42 -10.65
CA PRO A 61 -32.64 -12.45 -9.40
C PRO A 61 -32.23 -11.04 -9.00
N MET A 62 -32.40 -10.68 -7.72
CA MET A 62 -32.12 -9.34 -7.22
C MET A 62 -31.62 -9.42 -5.79
N CYS A 63 -30.60 -8.63 -5.47
CA CYS A 63 -30.23 -8.28 -4.10
C CYS A 63 -29.99 -6.77 -4.01
N GLY A 64 -29.93 -6.22 -2.81
CA GLY A 64 -29.74 -4.78 -2.65
C GLY A 64 -29.20 -4.42 -1.29
N VAL A 65 -28.51 -3.27 -1.26
CA VAL A 65 -27.92 -2.70 -0.05
C VAL A 65 -28.47 -1.30 0.18
N PRO A 66 -28.69 -0.89 1.45
CA PRO A 66 -29.12 0.46 1.75
C PRO A 66 -28.09 1.49 1.28
N TYR A 67 -28.55 2.55 0.67
CA TYR A 67 -27.70 3.65 0.17
C TYR A 67 -26.75 4.21 1.25
N HIS A 68 -27.26 4.43 2.46
CA HIS A 68 -26.47 5.00 3.55
C HIS A 68 -25.40 4.05 4.11
N ALA A 69 -25.43 2.76 3.77
CA ALA A 69 -24.48 1.75 4.23
C ALA A 69 -23.64 1.17 3.08
N VAL A 70 -23.72 1.75 1.89
CA VAL A 70 -23.12 1.20 0.66
C VAL A 70 -21.62 1.00 0.76
N GLU A 71 -20.89 1.94 1.39
CA GLU A 71 -19.41 1.92 1.44
C GLU A 71 -18.86 0.63 2.08
N GLY A 72 -19.48 0.16 3.17
CA GLY A 72 -19.06 -1.09 3.82
C GLY A 72 -19.21 -2.33 2.92
N TYR A 73 -20.26 -2.38 2.10
CA TYR A 73 -20.47 -3.47 1.14
C TYR A 73 -19.56 -3.35 -0.08
N LEU A 74 -19.39 -2.13 -0.59
CA LEU A 74 -18.48 -1.79 -1.68
C LEU A 74 -17.06 -2.23 -1.36
N ASN A 75 -16.54 -1.85 -0.19
CA ASN A 75 -15.20 -2.18 0.24
C ASN A 75 -14.97 -3.70 0.32
N ARG A 76 -15.96 -4.47 0.75
CA ARG A 76 -15.87 -5.94 0.80
C ARG A 76 -15.73 -6.57 -0.59
N LEU A 77 -16.44 -6.05 -1.60
CA LEU A 77 -16.31 -6.52 -2.99
C LEU A 77 -14.97 -6.12 -3.59
N VAL A 78 -14.61 -4.85 -3.44
CA VAL A 78 -13.36 -4.31 -3.96
C VAL A 78 -12.13 -5.01 -3.35
N ALA A 79 -12.14 -5.30 -2.04
CA ALA A 79 -11.08 -6.06 -1.38
C ALA A 79 -10.91 -7.50 -1.91
N LYS A 80 -11.96 -8.06 -2.54
CA LYS A 80 -11.92 -9.36 -3.23
C LYS A 80 -11.55 -9.25 -4.71
N GLY A 81 -11.19 -8.04 -5.19
CA GLY A 81 -10.77 -7.79 -6.57
C GLY A 81 -11.91 -7.54 -7.55
N TYR A 82 -13.15 -7.34 -7.10
CA TYR A 82 -14.25 -6.99 -8.00
C TYR A 82 -14.22 -5.49 -8.33
N LYS A 83 -14.56 -5.17 -9.59
CA LYS A 83 -14.87 -3.80 -10.01
C LYS A 83 -16.34 -3.51 -9.75
N VAL A 84 -16.65 -2.36 -9.19
CA VAL A 84 -18.03 -1.96 -8.89
C VAL A 84 -18.36 -0.62 -9.54
N ALA A 85 -19.38 -0.60 -10.41
CA ALA A 85 -19.87 0.61 -11.05
C ALA A 85 -21.04 1.19 -10.23
N ILE A 86 -20.91 2.43 -9.80
CA ILE A 86 -21.92 3.15 -9.02
C ILE A 86 -22.77 3.96 -9.97
N CYS A 87 -24.04 3.58 -10.09
CA CYS A 87 -25.03 4.22 -10.96
C CYS A 87 -26.01 5.05 -10.12
N GLU A 88 -25.97 6.37 -10.28
CA GLU A 88 -26.79 7.34 -9.54
C GLU A 88 -27.92 7.93 -10.36
N GLN A 89 -28.92 8.44 -9.66
CA GLN A 89 -29.98 9.25 -10.27
C GLN A 89 -29.44 10.66 -10.51
N VAL A 90 -29.33 11.06 -11.78
CA VAL A 90 -28.79 12.37 -12.18
C VAL A 90 -29.89 13.40 -12.48
N GLU A 91 -31.15 13.00 -12.30
CA GLU A 91 -32.33 13.83 -12.52
C GLU A 91 -33.21 13.85 -11.28
N ASP A 92 -33.82 15.03 -10.95
CA ASP A 92 -34.77 15.13 -9.83
C ASP A 92 -36.04 14.31 -10.14
N PRO A 93 -36.40 13.32 -9.30
CA PRO A 93 -37.62 12.51 -9.50
C PRO A 93 -38.89 13.32 -9.61
N LYS A 94 -38.95 14.54 -9.03
CA LYS A 94 -40.14 15.43 -9.10
C LYS A 94 -40.26 16.14 -10.45
N GLN A 95 -39.19 16.22 -11.22
CA GLN A 95 -39.13 16.91 -12.52
C GLN A 95 -39.11 15.95 -13.71
N ALA A 96 -38.84 14.66 -13.46
CA ALA A 96 -38.74 13.65 -14.48
C ALA A 96 -40.06 13.39 -15.20
N LYS A 97 -40.08 13.55 -16.53
CA LYS A 97 -41.20 13.17 -17.39
C LYS A 97 -41.10 11.70 -17.82
N GLY A 98 -41.20 10.78 -16.85
CA GLY A 98 -41.05 9.34 -17.10
C GLY A 98 -40.15 8.64 -16.12
N ILE A 99 -39.18 7.83 -16.62
CA ILE A 99 -38.18 7.16 -15.79
C ILE A 99 -37.04 8.13 -15.51
N VAL A 100 -36.72 8.29 -14.23
CA VAL A 100 -35.55 9.10 -13.80
C VAL A 100 -34.28 8.64 -14.52
N LYS A 101 -33.56 9.59 -15.09
CA LYS A 101 -32.26 9.32 -15.74
C LYS A 101 -31.22 8.88 -14.71
N ARG A 102 -30.47 7.85 -15.07
CA ARG A 102 -29.38 7.30 -14.25
C ARG A 102 -28.14 7.16 -15.07
N GLU A 103 -27.00 7.46 -14.46
CA GLU A 103 -25.68 7.37 -15.09
C GLU A 103 -24.68 6.77 -14.13
N VAL A 104 -23.68 6.07 -14.65
CA VAL A 104 -22.53 5.62 -13.84
C VAL A 104 -21.66 6.82 -13.55
N VAL A 105 -21.57 7.19 -12.27
CA VAL A 105 -20.82 8.34 -11.79
C VAL A 105 -19.39 7.99 -11.37
N ARG A 106 -19.14 6.73 -11.05
CA ARG A 106 -17.81 6.24 -10.64
C ARG A 106 -17.71 4.73 -10.78
N ILE A 107 -16.52 4.24 -11.12
CA ILE A 107 -16.16 2.82 -11.02
C ILE A 107 -15.11 2.71 -9.92
N VAL A 108 -15.35 1.82 -8.95
CA VAL A 108 -14.43 1.58 -7.83
C VAL A 108 -13.74 0.24 -8.05
N THR A 109 -12.41 0.29 -8.00
CA THR A 109 -11.51 -0.87 -8.13
C THR A 109 -10.53 -0.89 -6.94
N PRO A 110 -9.75 -1.95 -6.73
CA PRO A 110 -8.79 -1.97 -5.62
C PRO A 110 -7.84 -0.76 -5.58
N GLY A 111 -7.32 -0.33 -6.72
CA GLY A 111 -6.39 0.80 -6.83
C GLY A 111 -7.06 2.18 -6.87
N THR A 112 -8.37 2.24 -7.09
CA THR A 112 -9.12 3.50 -7.20
C THR A 112 -10.05 3.78 -6.03
N ASN A 113 -9.98 2.99 -4.96
CA ASN A 113 -10.76 3.21 -3.75
C ASN A 113 -10.25 4.44 -2.99
N LEU A 114 -11.16 5.35 -2.65
CA LEU A 114 -10.89 6.59 -1.91
C LEU A 114 -11.52 6.60 -0.51
N ASP A 115 -12.20 5.52 -0.11
CA ASP A 115 -12.82 5.46 1.21
C ASP A 115 -11.75 5.36 2.31
N THR A 116 -11.65 6.41 3.10
CA THR A 116 -10.68 6.49 4.20
C THR A 116 -10.92 5.46 5.31
N GLN A 117 -12.12 4.87 5.40
CA GLN A 117 -12.39 3.81 6.38
C GLN A 117 -11.85 2.45 5.90
N ALA A 118 -11.73 2.26 4.58
CA ALA A 118 -11.19 1.04 3.99
C ALA A 118 -9.68 1.09 3.79
N LEU A 119 -9.11 2.28 3.57
CA LEU A 119 -7.70 2.46 3.35
C LEU A 119 -6.93 2.49 4.67
N ASP A 120 -5.81 1.78 4.72
CA ASP A 120 -4.84 1.92 5.81
C ASP A 120 -4.27 3.35 5.79
N GLU A 121 -4.40 4.07 6.89
CA GLU A 121 -3.92 5.45 7.01
C GLU A 121 -2.40 5.57 6.84
N THR A 122 -1.67 4.51 7.16
CA THR A 122 -0.21 4.45 7.14
C THR A 122 0.38 3.87 5.86
N LYS A 123 -0.47 3.54 4.86
CA LYS A 123 -0.07 2.98 3.56
C LYS A 123 -0.64 3.78 2.40
N ASN A 124 0.12 3.88 1.33
CA ASN A 124 -0.39 4.34 0.05
C ASN A 124 -1.23 3.24 -0.61
N ASN A 125 -2.18 3.64 -1.46
CA ASN A 125 -2.99 2.73 -2.27
C ASN A 125 -2.61 2.89 -3.75
N TYR A 126 -1.51 2.25 -4.13
CA TYR A 126 -1.00 2.38 -5.49
C TYR A 126 -1.76 1.53 -6.50
N ILE A 127 -2.00 2.14 -7.66
CA ILE A 127 -2.32 1.46 -8.92
C ILE A 127 -1.12 1.59 -9.85
N MET A 128 -0.78 0.52 -10.55
CA MET A 128 0.36 0.47 -11.46
C MET A 128 -0.10 0.12 -12.87
N CYS A 129 0.42 0.82 -13.87
CA CYS A 129 0.28 0.45 -15.27
C CYS A 129 1.60 -0.09 -15.81
N ILE A 130 1.55 -1.22 -16.47
CA ILE A 130 2.73 -1.86 -17.08
C ILE A 130 2.49 -2.02 -18.57
N VAL A 131 3.40 -1.49 -19.37
CA VAL A 131 3.41 -1.61 -20.83
C VAL A 131 4.68 -2.34 -21.25
N TYR A 132 4.53 -3.43 -22.00
CA TYR A 132 5.65 -4.17 -22.56
C TYR A 132 5.68 -3.99 -24.08
N ILE A 133 6.73 -3.36 -24.59
CA ILE A 133 6.93 -3.07 -26.02
C ILE A 133 8.43 -3.19 -26.33
N ALA A 134 8.78 -3.92 -27.39
CA ALA A 134 10.16 -4.04 -27.92
C ALA A 134 11.21 -4.38 -26.84
N ASP A 135 10.90 -5.37 -26.00
CA ASP A 135 11.75 -5.85 -24.90
C ASP A 135 12.06 -4.82 -23.81
N ARG A 136 11.24 -3.79 -23.69
CA ARG A 136 11.28 -2.77 -22.63
C ARG A 136 9.97 -2.70 -21.87
N TYR A 137 10.04 -2.27 -20.63
CA TYR A 137 8.88 -2.06 -19.78
C TYR A 137 8.71 -0.58 -19.48
N GLY A 138 7.57 -0.01 -19.84
CA GLY A 138 7.10 1.27 -19.34
C GLY A 138 6.26 1.04 -18.08
N VAL A 139 6.56 1.73 -17.01
CA VAL A 139 5.87 1.58 -15.73
C VAL A 139 5.43 2.92 -15.21
N SER A 140 4.15 3.07 -14.93
CA SER A 140 3.60 4.23 -14.24
C SER A 140 2.83 3.80 -13.00
N ILE A 141 2.88 4.62 -11.95
CA ILE A 141 2.31 4.32 -10.65
C ILE A 141 1.58 5.56 -10.14
N ALA A 142 0.34 5.41 -9.68
CA ALA A 142 -0.41 6.50 -9.09
C ALA A 142 -1.06 6.08 -7.76
N ASP A 143 -1.14 7.01 -6.82
CA ASP A 143 -2.05 6.95 -5.68
C ASP A 143 -3.01 8.12 -5.77
N ILE A 144 -4.23 7.85 -6.20
CA ILE A 144 -5.25 8.90 -6.36
C ILE A 144 -5.70 9.50 -5.04
N SER A 145 -5.48 8.81 -3.90
CA SER A 145 -5.85 9.32 -2.58
C SER A 145 -4.89 10.39 -2.06
N THR A 146 -3.64 10.37 -2.52
CA THR A 146 -2.58 11.33 -2.11
C THR A 146 -2.15 12.27 -3.23
N GLY A 147 -2.48 11.93 -4.49
CA GLY A 147 -2.07 12.69 -5.67
C GLY A 147 -0.66 12.35 -6.17
N ASP A 148 -0.06 11.26 -5.71
CA ASP A 148 1.23 10.79 -6.21
C ASP A 148 1.09 10.19 -7.62
N TYR A 149 2.00 10.57 -8.53
CA TYR A 149 2.05 10.01 -9.87
C TYR A 149 3.50 9.92 -10.36
N PHE A 150 3.96 8.70 -10.60
CA PHE A 150 5.34 8.39 -10.98
C PHE A 150 5.41 7.65 -12.31
N VAL A 151 6.54 7.78 -13.02
CA VAL A 151 6.81 7.05 -14.26
C VAL A 151 8.27 6.67 -14.37
N THR A 152 8.55 5.48 -14.92
CA THR A 152 9.90 5.01 -15.24
C THR A 152 9.89 4.07 -16.42
N GLU A 153 11.07 3.80 -16.98
CA GLU A 153 11.32 2.76 -17.97
C GLU A 153 12.34 1.76 -17.45
N LEU A 154 12.11 0.49 -17.73
CA LEU A 154 12.93 -0.61 -17.26
C LEU A 154 13.39 -1.49 -18.43
N PRO A 155 14.66 -1.90 -18.43
CA PRO A 155 15.22 -2.69 -19.52
C PRO A 155 14.88 -4.19 -19.43
N ASP A 156 14.46 -4.68 -18.26
CA ASP A 156 14.27 -6.12 -18.00
C ASP A 156 13.20 -6.42 -16.94
N GLY A 157 12.70 -7.66 -16.98
CA GLY A 157 11.65 -8.13 -16.08
C GLY A 157 12.09 -8.29 -14.61
N SER A 158 13.38 -8.47 -14.33
CA SER A 158 13.87 -8.57 -12.97
C SER A 158 13.69 -7.23 -12.24
N ARG A 159 14.06 -6.13 -12.89
CA ARG A 159 13.85 -4.78 -12.36
C ARG A 159 12.37 -4.43 -12.23
N LEU A 160 11.54 -4.94 -13.14
CA LEU A 160 10.09 -4.76 -13.02
C LEU A 160 9.56 -5.41 -11.74
N MET A 161 10.01 -6.62 -11.42
CA MET A 161 9.60 -7.28 -10.17
C MET A 161 10.04 -6.48 -8.93
N ASP A 162 11.24 -5.91 -8.96
CA ASP A 162 11.73 -5.04 -7.87
C ASP A 162 10.81 -3.82 -7.68
N GLU A 163 10.33 -3.19 -8.77
CA GLU A 163 9.38 -2.07 -8.69
C GLU A 163 7.99 -2.50 -8.21
N ILE A 164 7.48 -3.67 -8.63
CA ILE A 164 6.23 -4.22 -8.12
C ILE A 164 6.32 -4.46 -6.60
N TYR A 165 7.39 -5.06 -6.12
CA TYR A 165 7.61 -5.26 -4.69
C TYR A 165 7.79 -3.93 -3.92
N LYS A 166 8.46 -2.96 -4.52
CA LYS A 166 8.71 -1.65 -3.93
C LYS A 166 7.42 -0.88 -3.67
N PHE A 167 6.53 -0.82 -4.64
CA PHE A 167 5.27 -0.08 -4.52
C PHE A 167 4.13 -0.91 -3.95
N SER A 168 4.21 -2.25 -4.05
CA SER A 168 3.16 -3.18 -3.61
C SER A 168 1.76 -2.72 -4.03
N PRO A 169 1.52 -2.54 -5.35
CA PRO A 169 0.26 -1.98 -5.83
C PRO A 169 -0.92 -2.89 -5.49
N SER A 170 -2.06 -2.29 -5.20
CA SER A 170 -3.32 -3.03 -5.01
C SER A 170 -3.89 -3.55 -6.33
N GLU A 171 -3.52 -2.87 -7.43
CA GLU A 171 -4.02 -3.15 -8.77
C GLU A 171 -2.93 -2.90 -9.81
N ILE A 172 -2.83 -3.81 -10.79
CA ILE A 172 -2.00 -3.64 -11.98
C ILE A 172 -2.92 -3.67 -13.21
N ILE A 173 -2.80 -2.66 -14.06
CA ILE A 173 -3.36 -2.65 -15.40
C ILE A 173 -2.22 -2.81 -16.41
N CYS A 174 -2.44 -3.52 -17.50
CA CYS A 174 -1.37 -3.80 -18.45
C CYS A 174 -1.89 -3.99 -19.89
N ASN A 175 -0.97 -3.90 -20.86
CA ASN A 175 -1.26 -4.29 -22.23
C ASN A 175 -1.24 -5.81 -22.41
N GLU A 176 -1.87 -6.30 -23.47
CA GLU A 176 -1.95 -7.72 -23.79
C GLU A 176 -0.56 -8.37 -23.92
N ALA A 177 0.42 -7.64 -24.49
CA ALA A 177 1.79 -8.12 -24.64
C ALA A 177 2.44 -8.45 -23.31
N PHE A 178 2.22 -7.65 -22.26
CA PHE A 178 2.70 -7.96 -20.92
C PHE A 178 1.93 -9.14 -20.33
N TYR A 179 0.60 -9.18 -20.47
CA TYR A 179 -0.23 -10.26 -19.94
C TYR A 179 0.17 -11.63 -20.50
N MET A 180 0.66 -11.65 -21.75
CA MET A 180 1.12 -12.86 -22.47
C MET A 180 2.64 -13.08 -22.40
N SER A 181 3.39 -12.24 -21.66
CA SER A 181 4.87 -12.26 -21.64
C SER A 181 5.49 -13.48 -20.95
N GLY A 182 4.68 -14.36 -20.36
CA GLY A 182 5.17 -15.52 -19.61
C GLY A 182 5.67 -15.20 -18.19
N MET A 183 5.48 -13.97 -17.69
CA MET A 183 5.71 -13.67 -16.29
C MET A 183 4.70 -14.40 -15.40
N ASP A 184 5.13 -14.78 -14.21
CA ASP A 184 4.30 -15.53 -13.25
C ASP A 184 3.26 -14.61 -12.59
N LEU A 185 2.20 -14.32 -13.34
CA LEU A 185 1.08 -13.47 -12.88
C LEU A 185 0.28 -14.13 -11.77
N ASP A 186 0.24 -15.46 -11.72
CA ASP A 186 -0.50 -16.19 -10.70
C ASP A 186 0.17 -16.03 -9.32
N THR A 187 1.49 -16.10 -9.27
CA THR A 187 2.25 -15.76 -8.05
C THR A 187 1.99 -14.33 -7.59
N MET A 188 1.90 -13.35 -8.52
CA MET A 188 1.57 -11.96 -8.15
C MET A 188 0.16 -11.86 -7.55
N LYS A 189 -0.83 -12.53 -8.13
CA LYS A 189 -2.20 -12.55 -7.63
C LYS A 189 -2.32 -13.23 -6.28
N GLU A 190 -1.77 -14.44 -6.14
CA GLU A 190 -1.96 -15.27 -4.96
C GLU A 190 -1.06 -14.88 -3.79
N LYS A 191 0.24 -14.60 -4.05
CA LYS A 191 1.21 -14.28 -2.99
C LYS A 191 1.22 -12.83 -2.57
N LEU A 192 1.00 -11.90 -3.53
CA LEU A 192 1.01 -10.47 -3.26
C LEU A 192 -0.40 -9.88 -3.10
N GLY A 193 -1.45 -10.62 -3.45
CA GLY A 193 -2.83 -10.14 -3.40
C GLY A 193 -3.13 -9.03 -4.41
N ILE A 194 -2.36 -8.96 -5.51
CA ILE A 194 -2.48 -7.92 -6.53
C ILE A 194 -3.54 -8.33 -7.55
N THR A 195 -4.49 -7.47 -7.83
CA THR A 195 -5.45 -7.68 -8.92
C THR A 195 -4.84 -7.19 -10.24
N ILE A 196 -4.85 -8.03 -11.28
CA ILE A 196 -4.21 -7.73 -12.57
C ILE A 196 -5.25 -7.78 -13.69
N TYR A 197 -5.36 -6.69 -14.46
CA TYR A 197 -6.26 -6.55 -15.60
C TYR A 197 -5.48 -6.25 -16.87
N SER A 198 -5.79 -6.97 -17.97
CA SER A 198 -5.39 -6.56 -19.32
C SER A 198 -6.43 -5.59 -19.85
N LEU A 199 -6.00 -4.45 -20.38
CA LEU A 199 -6.86 -3.45 -21.00
C LEU A 199 -6.83 -3.58 -22.53
N ASP A 200 -7.86 -3.05 -23.17
CA ASP A 200 -7.97 -3.00 -24.63
C ASP A 200 -6.82 -2.19 -25.24
N SER A 201 -6.40 -2.55 -26.45
CA SER A 201 -5.24 -1.98 -27.13
C SER A 201 -5.32 -0.47 -27.36
N TRP A 202 -6.52 0.10 -27.46
CA TRP A 202 -6.70 1.53 -27.67
C TRP A 202 -6.23 2.39 -26.50
N TYR A 203 -6.23 1.86 -25.26
CA TYR A 203 -5.65 2.56 -24.10
C TYR A 203 -4.15 2.85 -24.28
N PHE A 204 -3.47 2.05 -25.09
CA PHE A 204 -2.02 2.11 -25.29
C PHE A 204 -1.64 2.75 -26.62
N ASP A 205 -2.54 3.49 -27.25
CA ASP A 205 -2.23 4.28 -28.44
C ASP A 205 -1.30 5.43 -28.08
N ASP A 206 -0.11 5.48 -28.70
CA ASP A 206 0.95 6.45 -28.38
C ASP A 206 0.48 7.89 -28.58
N ALA A 207 -0.22 8.17 -29.68
CA ALA A 207 -0.68 9.54 -29.98
C ALA A 207 -1.71 10.00 -28.94
N MET A 208 -2.67 9.16 -28.61
CA MET A 208 -3.68 9.45 -27.59
C MET A 208 -3.07 9.63 -26.19
N CYS A 209 -2.15 8.74 -25.81
CA CYS A 209 -1.47 8.82 -24.52
C CYS A 209 -0.70 10.15 -24.39
N ARG A 210 0.03 10.55 -25.44
CA ARG A 210 0.78 11.80 -25.47
C ARG A 210 -0.16 13.02 -25.38
N GLU A 211 -1.22 13.04 -26.16
CA GLU A 211 -2.21 14.12 -26.15
C GLU A 211 -2.85 14.31 -24.77
N LYS A 212 -3.30 13.19 -24.15
CA LYS A 212 -3.93 13.21 -22.82
C LYS A 212 -3.02 13.73 -21.72
N LEU A 213 -1.75 13.35 -21.72
CA LEU A 213 -0.78 13.84 -20.74
C LEU A 213 -0.52 15.35 -20.90
N LEU A 214 -0.31 15.83 -22.13
CA LEU A 214 -0.08 17.25 -22.40
C LEU A 214 -1.31 18.11 -22.02
N GLU A 215 -2.51 17.61 -22.32
CA GLU A 215 -3.79 18.25 -21.97
C GLU A 215 -3.96 18.36 -20.45
N HIS A 216 -3.77 17.24 -19.74
CA HIS A 216 -3.98 17.15 -18.29
C HIS A 216 -3.03 18.06 -17.52
N PHE A 217 -1.73 17.98 -17.83
CA PHE A 217 -0.71 18.78 -17.14
C PHE A 217 -0.56 20.21 -17.72
N LYS A 218 -1.32 20.55 -18.76
CA LYS A 218 -1.30 21.89 -19.41
C LYS A 218 0.09 22.32 -19.86
N VAL A 219 0.88 21.39 -20.37
CA VAL A 219 2.23 21.63 -20.88
C VAL A 219 2.25 21.52 -22.41
N SER A 220 3.15 22.27 -23.05
CA SER A 220 3.27 22.28 -24.52
C SER A 220 4.21 21.21 -25.07
N SER A 221 5.02 20.58 -24.22
CA SER A 221 5.98 19.55 -24.61
C SER A 221 6.34 18.65 -23.45
N PHE A 222 6.89 17.45 -23.74
CA PHE A 222 7.36 16.50 -22.73
C PHE A 222 8.61 16.95 -21.96
N ALA A 223 9.35 17.94 -22.48
CA ALA A 223 10.43 18.61 -21.74
C ALA A 223 9.93 19.21 -20.41
N GLY A 224 8.72 19.79 -20.44
CA GLY A 224 8.08 20.32 -19.22
C GLY A 224 7.75 19.26 -18.17
N LEU A 225 7.66 18.00 -18.57
CA LEU A 225 7.44 16.86 -17.68
C LEU A 225 8.71 16.06 -17.39
N GLY A 226 9.86 16.41 -18.01
CA GLY A 226 11.10 15.63 -17.88
C GLY A 226 11.05 14.26 -18.56
N LEU A 227 10.22 14.08 -19.59
CA LEU A 227 9.94 12.80 -20.27
C LEU A 227 10.43 12.78 -21.73
N GLU A 228 11.41 13.59 -22.10
CA GLU A 228 11.91 13.69 -23.48
C GLU A 228 12.47 12.36 -24.00
N ASP A 229 13.12 11.58 -23.12
CA ASP A 229 13.76 10.31 -23.45
C ASP A 229 12.89 9.09 -23.13
N TYR A 230 11.61 9.29 -22.83
CA TYR A 230 10.66 8.22 -22.45
C TYR A 230 9.71 7.91 -23.62
N ASP A 231 9.63 6.64 -23.96
CA ASP A 231 8.69 6.12 -24.97
C ASP A 231 7.63 5.20 -24.33
N CYS A 232 8.04 4.04 -23.84
CA CYS A 232 7.12 3.09 -23.19
C CYS A 232 6.54 3.66 -21.89
N GLY A 233 7.31 4.47 -21.16
CA GLY A 233 6.88 5.15 -19.94
C GLY A 233 5.78 6.16 -20.22
N VAL A 234 5.88 6.91 -21.31
CA VAL A 234 4.84 7.87 -21.72
C VAL A 234 3.52 7.14 -22.06
N ILE A 235 3.61 6.04 -22.81
CA ILE A 235 2.43 5.23 -23.11
C ILE A 235 1.81 4.66 -21.82
N SER A 236 2.62 4.14 -20.90
CA SER A 236 2.15 3.64 -19.60
C SER A 236 1.46 4.74 -18.78
N ALA A 237 2.07 5.93 -18.69
CA ALA A 237 1.47 7.05 -17.97
C ALA A 237 0.17 7.52 -18.63
N GLY A 238 0.13 7.70 -19.95
CA GLY A 238 -1.08 8.10 -20.66
C GLY A 238 -2.22 7.09 -20.52
N ALA A 239 -1.91 5.78 -20.60
CA ALA A 239 -2.88 4.71 -20.39
C ALA A 239 -3.44 4.71 -18.96
N LEU A 240 -2.58 4.87 -17.95
CA LEU A 240 -3.02 4.97 -16.55
C LEU A 240 -3.91 6.18 -16.33
N LEU A 241 -3.53 7.36 -16.83
CA LEU A 241 -4.33 8.56 -16.73
C LEU A 241 -5.72 8.38 -17.37
N THR A 242 -5.76 7.80 -18.58
CA THR A 242 -7.01 7.51 -19.28
C THR A 242 -7.91 6.57 -18.47
N TYR A 243 -7.35 5.49 -17.94
CA TYR A 243 -8.08 4.55 -17.07
C TYR A 243 -8.63 5.23 -15.82
N LEU A 244 -7.86 6.11 -15.19
CA LEU A 244 -8.29 6.85 -14.02
C LEU A 244 -9.40 7.87 -14.35
N LEU A 245 -9.31 8.58 -15.48
CA LEU A 245 -10.35 9.49 -15.96
C LEU A 245 -11.68 8.75 -16.21
N GLU A 246 -11.60 7.58 -16.83
CA GLU A 246 -12.79 6.77 -17.10
C GLU A 246 -13.41 6.15 -15.86
N THR A 247 -12.60 5.71 -14.91
CA THR A 247 -13.09 5.10 -13.68
C THR A 247 -13.64 6.14 -12.70
N GLN A 248 -12.97 7.29 -12.57
CA GLN A 248 -13.36 8.32 -11.61
C GLN A 248 -14.37 9.32 -12.16
N LYS A 249 -14.52 9.42 -13.50
CA LYS A 249 -15.47 10.33 -14.18
C LYS A 249 -15.31 11.80 -13.75
N ASN A 250 -14.11 12.21 -13.39
CA ASN A 250 -13.78 13.58 -12.98
C ASN A 250 -12.44 14.03 -13.58
N SER A 251 -12.06 15.28 -13.35
CA SER A 251 -10.87 15.89 -13.94
C SER A 251 -9.53 15.45 -13.36
N LEU A 252 -9.52 14.67 -12.28
CA LEU A 252 -8.30 14.26 -11.55
C LEU A 252 -7.37 15.44 -11.20
N SER A 253 -7.93 16.58 -10.83
CA SER A 253 -7.18 17.82 -10.58
C SER A 253 -6.20 17.72 -9.41
N ASN A 254 -6.30 16.67 -8.58
CA ASN A 254 -5.35 16.35 -7.54
C ASN A 254 -4.06 15.68 -8.06
N LEU A 255 -4.05 15.11 -9.28
CA LEU A 255 -2.84 14.65 -9.95
C LEU A 255 -2.15 15.83 -10.64
N THR A 256 -1.43 16.65 -9.85
CA THR A 256 -0.84 17.91 -10.32
C THR A 256 0.50 17.74 -11.01
N HIS A 257 1.24 16.67 -10.70
CA HIS A 257 2.58 16.44 -11.21
C HIS A 257 2.79 14.98 -11.59
N LEU A 258 3.43 14.74 -12.74
CA LEU A 258 3.99 13.45 -13.14
C LEU A 258 5.50 13.47 -12.89
N THR A 259 5.97 12.60 -12.00
CA THR A 259 7.38 12.58 -11.59
C THR A 259 8.12 11.43 -12.24
N PRO A 260 9.00 11.71 -13.24
CA PRO A 260 9.90 10.69 -13.76
C PRO A 260 10.96 10.33 -12.72
N TYR A 261 11.30 9.05 -12.61
CA TYR A 261 12.36 8.62 -11.73
C TYR A 261 13.24 7.54 -12.37
N VAL A 262 14.50 7.56 -11.99
CA VAL A 262 15.48 6.55 -12.40
C VAL A 262 15.65 5.55 -11.25
N THR A 263 15.57 4.26 -11.55
CA THR A 263 15.64 3.17 -10.55
C THR A 263 16.96 3.11 -9.78
N GLY A 264 18.03 3.77 -10.26
CA GLY A 264 19.33 3.79 -9.63
C GLY A 264 19.54 4.78 -8.48
N LYS A 265 18.52 5.53 -8.04
CA LYS A 265 18.65 6.50 -6.92
C LYS A 265 18.50 5.89 -5.53
N TYR A 266 17.97 4.70 -5.44
CA TYR A 266 17.65 4.03 -4.18
C TYR A 266 18.34 2.67 -4.09
N MET A 267 18.63 2.24 -2.85
CA MET A 267 19.07 0.90 -2.56
C MET A 267 18.03 -0.12 -2.99
N MET A 268 18.42 -1.11 -3.76
CA MET A 268 17.54 -2.18 -4.18
C MET A 268 17.38 -3.20 -3.06
N LEU A 269 16.13 -3.50 -2.73
CA LEU A 269 15.72 -4.49 -1.73
C LEU A 269 14.71 -5.42 -2.36
N ASP A 270 15.10 -6.68 -2.58
CA ASP A 270 14.16 -7.68 -3.08
C ASP A 270 13.10 -8.08 -2.03
N SER A 271 12.09 -8.79 -2.44
CA SER A 271 10.99 -9.21 -1.57
C SER A 271 11.46 -10.08 -0.40
N SER A 272 12.42 -10.98 -0.66
CA SER A 272 13.00 -11.86 0.37
C SER A 272 13.73 -11.04 1.43
N THR A 273 14.50 -10.03 1.03
CA THR A 273 15.22 -9.16 1.95
C THR A 273 14.27 -8.29 2.78
N ARG A 274 13.26 -7.68 2.16
CA ARG A 274 12.25 -6.89 2.89
C ARG A 274 11.56 -7.72 3.96
N ARG A 275 11.17 -8.94 3.61
CA ARG A 275 10.53 -9.91 4.49
C ARG A 275 11.49 -10.40 5.59
N ASN A 276 12.69 -10.84 5.22
CA ASN A 276 13.66 -11.43 6.15
C ASN A 276 14.20 -10.41 7.18
N LEU A 277 14.31 -9.14 6.80
CA LEU A 277 14.67 -8.06 7.71
C LEU A 277 13.48 -7.48 8.48
N GLU A 278 12.27 -7.94 8.21
CA GLU A 278 11.03 -7.47 8.85
C GLU A 278 10.95 -5.94 8.86
N LEU A 279 11.09 -5.32 7.68
CA LEU A 279 11.22 -3.86 7.58
C LEU A 279 9.94 -3.13 8.01
N CYS A 280 8.79 -3.53 7.50
CA CYS A 280 7.51 -2.85 7.75
C CYS A 280 6.54 -3.69 8.56
N GLU A 281 6.64 -5.03 8.49
CA GLU A 281 5.77 -5.98 9.18
C GLU A 281 6.54 -7.27 9.53
N THR A 282 6.04 -7.99 10.53
CA THR A 282 6.65 -9.26 10.97
C THR A 282 6.31 -10.40 10.00
N LEU A 283 7.22 -11.41 9.94
CA LEU A 283 7.09 -12.57 9.05
C LEU A 283 5.83 -13.40 9.33
N ARG A 284 5.53 -13.67 10.60
CA ARG A 284 4.48 -14.61 11.00
C ARG A 284 3.11 -13.97 11.10
N GLU A 285 3.02 -12.84 11.80
CA GLU A 285 1.75 -12.22 12.17
C GLU A 285 1.36 -11.07 11.23
N LYS A 286 2.27 -10.69 10.31
CA LYS A 286 2.10 -9.53 9.40
C LYS A 286 1.67 -8.26 10.12
N GLN A 287 2.20 -8.06 11.33
CA GLN A 287 1.93 -6.92 12.18
C GLN A 287 3.08 -5.91 12.13
N LYS A 288 2.77 -4.63 12.28
CA LYS A 288 3.77 -3.57 12.41
C LYS A 288 4.64 -3.73 13.65
N ARG A 289 4.05 -4.12 14.79
CA ARG A 289 4.77 -4.34 16.05
C ARG A 289 5.79 -5.48 15.90
N GLY A 290 7.06 -5.17 16.18
CA GLY A 290 8.17 -6.11 16.00
C GLY A 290 8.92 -5.93 14.68
N SER A 291 8.54 -4.94 13.84
CA SER A 291 9.27 -4.56 12.62
C SER A 291 10.23 -3.39 12.86
N LEU A 292 11.13 -3.10 11.90
CA LEU A 292 11.97 -1.90 11.95
C LEU A 292 11.11 -0.63 11.95
N LEU A 293 10.08 -0.57 11.12
CA LEU A 293 9.17 0.58 11.05
C LEU A 293 8.50 0.85 12.40
N TRP A 294 8.13 -0.17 13.15
CA TRP A 294 7.56 0.01 14.50
C TRP A 294 8.52 0.73 15.46
N VAL A 295 9.82 0.47 15.35
CA VAL A 295 10.83 1.15 16.17
C VAL A 295 10.95 2.61 15.79
N LEU A 296 11.01 2.90 14.48
CA LEU A 296 11.27 4.23 13.93
C LEU A 296 10.04 5.13 13.91
N ASP A 297 8.84 4.55 13.78
CA ASP A 297 7.61 5.32 13.62
C ASP A 297 7.05 5.82 14.96
N LYS A 298 7.33 7.08 15.20
CA LYS A 298 6.74 7.91 16.24
C LYS A 298 6.12 9.17 15.64
N THR A 299 5.77 9.12 14.36
CA THR A 299 5.09 10.21 13.66
C THR A 299 3.76 10.56 14.32
N ARG A 300 3.28 11.77 14.08
CA ARG A 300 2.02 12.30 14.62
C ARG A 300 0.92 12.35 13.59
N THR A 301 1.29 12.33 12.31
CA THR A 301 0.37 12.44 11.18
C THR A 301 0.39 11.17 10.33
N ALA A 302 -0.74 10.86 9.68
CA ALA A 302 -0.82 9.76 8.73
C ALA A 302 0.11 9.97 7.53
N MET A 303 0.24 11.21 7.06
CA MET A 303 1.16 11.61 5.98
C MET A 303 2.61 11.33 6.36
N GLY A 304 3.02 11.69 7.58
CA GLY A 304 4.35 11.38 8.12
C GLY A 304 4.61 9.88 8.19
N ALA A 305 3.64 9.09 8.64
CA ALA A 305 3.76 7.63 8.70
C ALA A 305 3.95 7.00 7.31
N ARG A 306 3.22 7.45 6.29
CA ARG A 306 3.42 7.02 4.89
C ARG A 306 4.80 7.40 4.36
N THR A 307 5.22 8.62 4.62
CA THR A 307 6.54 9.12 4.19
C THR A 307 7.68 8.37 4.87
N LEU A 308 7.59 8.07 6.16
CA LEU A 308 8.58 7.27 6.87
C LEU A 308 8.64 5.83 6.35
N ARG A 309 7.51 5.21 6.08
CA ARG A 309 7.45 3.90 5.41
C ARG A 309 8.20 3.93 4.08
N LYS A 310 7.93 4.93 3.24
CA LYS A 310 8.63 5.13 1.97
C LYS A 310 10.14 5.28 2.16
N PHE A 311 10.60 5.99 3.19
CA PHE A 311 12.03 6.11 3.49
C PHE A 311 12.68 4.78 3.85
N VAL A 312 12.00 3.93 4.62
CA VAL A 312 12.47 2.60 5.01
C VAL A 312 12.49 1.64 3.82
N GLU A 313 11.48 1.72 2.96
CA GLU A 313 11.35 0.87 1.76
C GLU A 313 12.26 1.31 0.60
N GLN A 314 12.72 2.56 0.61
CA GLN A 314 13.53 3.20 -0.43
C GLN A 314 14.74 3.93 0.19
N PRO A 315 15.72 3.21 0.79
CA PRO A 315 16.92 3.85 1.32
C PRO A 315 17.75 4.51 0.21
N LEU A 316 18.36 5.63 0.51
CA LEU A 316 19.16 6.40 -0.44
C LEU A 316 20.52 5.76 -0.72
N ILE A 317 21.08 6.03 -1.92
CA ILE A 317 22.48 5.70 -2.26
C ILE A 317 23.33 6.95 -2.50
N ASP A 318 22.71 8.14 -2.49
CA ASP A 318 23.44 9.40 -2.59
C ASP A 318 23.91 9.86 -1.20
N LYS A 319 25.20 9.98 -1.03
CA LYS A 319 25.83 10.39 0.22
C LYS A 319 25.39 11.79 0.67
N ASN A 320 25.24 12.72 -0.25
CA ASN A 320 24.88 14.08 0.08
C ASN A 320 23.45 14.15 0.61
N GLU A 321 22.51 13.49 -0.07
CA GLU A 321 21.13 13.42 0.37
C GLU A 321 20.97 12.69 1.71
N ILE A 322 21.75 11.63 1.95
CA ILE A 322 21.78 10.95 3.25
C ILE A 322 22.26 11.91 4.34
N ASN A 323 23.37 12.63 4.11
CA ASN A 323 23.91 13.56 5.10
C ASN A 323 22.93 14.72 5.36
N ARG A 324 22.23 15.24 4.35
CA ARG A 324 21.19 16.27 4.53
C ARG A 324 20.10 15.81 5.50
N ARG A 325 19.64 14.53 5.37
CA ARG A 325 18.68 13.95 6.32
C ARG A 325 19.29 13.80 7.72
N LEU A 326 20.52 13.32 7.83
CA LEU A 326 21.22 13.19 9.10
C LEU A 326 21.43 14.54 9.80
N ASP A 327 21.74 15.60 9.05
CA ASP A 327 21.86 16.96 9.58
C ASP A 327 20.53 17.46 10.19
N ALA A 328 19.40 17.22 9.48
CA ALA A 328 18.07 17.57 9.99
C ALA A 328 17.70 16.79 11.27
N VAL A 329 18.01 15.49 11.30
CA VAL A 329 17.79 14.67 12.50
C VAL A 329 18.64 15.13 13.67
N GLU A 330 19.90 15.54 13.41
CA GLU A 330 20.82 16.03 14.44
C GLU A 330 20.33 17.34 15.05
N GLU A 331 20.00 18.34 14.24
CA GLU A 331 19.49 19.63 14.71
C GLU A 331 18.21 19.45 15.55
N LEU A 332 17.25 18.65 15.07
CA LEU A 332 16.03 18.38 15.82
C LEU A 332 16.24 17.53 17.09
N LYS A 333 17.30 16.72 17.14
CA LYS A 333 17.70 16.00 18.34
C LYS A 333 18.31 16.95 19.37
N GLU A 334 19.14 17.90 18.95
CA GLU A 334 19.79 18.89 19.81
C GLU A 334 18.78 19.91 20.33
N GLN A 335 17.82 20.33 19.49
CA GLN A 335 16.73 21.25 19.86
C GLN A 335 15.50 20.50 20.35
N ALA A 336 15.63 19.76 21.44
CA ALA A 336 14.59 18.86 21.95
C ALA A 336 13.29 19.58 22.32
N ILE A 337 13.34 20.82 22.82
CA ILE A 337 12.15 21.62 23.17
C ILE A 337 11.39 21.98 21.91
N SER A 338 12.03 22.59 20.92
CA SER A 338 11.43 22.96 19.64
C SER A 338 10.84 21.75 18.89
N ARG A 339 11.55 20.61 18.96
CA ARG A 339 11.04 19.34 18.41
C ARG A 339 9.74 18.89 19.08
N GLU A 340 9.65 18.90 20.42
CA GLU A 340 8.43 18.47 21.10
C GLU A 340 7.28 19.45 20.86
N GLU A 341 7.53 20.76 20.82
CA GLU A 341 6.53 21.76 20.42
C GLU A 341 6.00 21.52 19.00
N ILE A 342 6.88 21.29 18.02
CA ILE A 342 6.48 20.91 16.66
C ILE A 342 5.59 19.66 16.70
N ARG A 343 5.97 18.65 17.46
CA ARG A 343 5.20 17.41 17.59
C ARG A 343 3.83 17.59 18.23
N GLU A 344 3.71 18.52 19.17
CA GLU A 344 2.41 18.89 19.76
C GLU A 344 1.52 19.56 18.73
N TYR A 345 2.03 20.49 17.95
CA TYR A 345 1.27 21.14 16.86
C TYR A 345 0.94 20.18 15.70
N LEU A 346 1.77 19.18 15.42
CA LEU A 346 1.48 18.16 14.42
C LEU A 346 0.37 17.19 14.85
N SER A 347 0.17 16.99 16.16
CA SER A 347 -0.78 16.00 16.68
C SER A 347 -2.23 16.21 16.23
N PRO A 348 -2.80 17.43 16.19
CA PRO A 348 -4.15 17.68 15.70
C PRO A 348 -4.24 17.86 14.18
N VAL A 349 -3.15 17.78 13.43
CA VAL A 349 -3.15 17.90 11.97
C VAL A 349 -3.72 16.65 11.33
N TYR A 350 -4.83 16.81 10.63
CA TYR A 350 -5.45 15.74 9.84
C TYR A 350 -4.67 15.42 8.57
N ASP A 351 -5.06 14.37 7.88
CA ASP A 351 -4.46 13.95 6.61
C ASP A 351 -4.80 14.94 5.47
N LEU A 352 -3.98 15.97 5.31
CA LEU A 352 -4.19 17.02 4.30
C LEU A 352 -4.13 16.46 2.87
N GLU A 353 -3.32 15.43 2.60
CA GLU A 353 -3.23 14.80 1.29
C GLU A 353 -4.57 14.16 0.90
N ARG A 354 -5.18 13.39 1.80
CA ARG A 354 -6.47 12.74 1.56
C ARG A 354 -7.65 13.72 1.67
N LEU A 355 -7.54 14.75 2.50
CA LEU A 355 -8.57 15.79 2.60
C LEU A 355 -8.67 16.61 1.32
N ILE A 356 -7.55 17.06 0.77
CA ILE A 356 -7.59 17.83 -0.50
C ILE A 356 -8.11 16.97 -1.65
N THR A 357 -7.82 15.69 -1.66
CA THR A 357 -8.40 14.77 -2.64
C THR A 357 -9.93 14.70 -2.51
N LYS A 358 -10.48 14.55 -1.30
CA LYS A 358 -11.94 14.60 -1.11
C LYS A 358 -12.55 15.92 -1.55
N ILE A 359 -11.87 17.03 -1.30
CA ILE A 359 -12.30 18.37 -1.68
C ILE A 359 -12.34 18.51 -3.21
N THR A 360 -11.29 18.10 -3.91
CA THR A 360 -11.22 18.17 -5.39
C THR A 360 -12.20 17.22 -6.08
N TYR A 361 -12.49 16.06 -5.47
CA TYR A 361 -13.51 15.12 -5.97
C TYR A 361 -14.95 15.53 -5.64
N GLY A 362 -15.15 16.62 -4.91
CA GLY A 362 -16.48 17.07 -4.51
C GLY A 362 -17.17 16.18 -3.48
N SER A 363 -16.47 15.19 -2.91
CA SER A 363 -17.00 14.25 -1.92
C SER A 363 -16.81 14.70 -0.47
N ALA A 364 -16.07 15.79 -0.25
CA ALA A 364 -15.88 16.35 1.08
C ALA A 364 -17.22 16.80 1.67
N ASN A 365 -17.41 16.56 2.95
CA ASN A 365 -18.53 17.04 3.74
C ASN A 365 -18.13 18.28 4.57
N PRO A 366 -19.09 19.01 5.17
CA PRO A 366 -18.76 20.21 5.95
C PRO A 366 -17.77 19.99 7.11
N ARG A 367 -17.77 18.80 7.72
CA ARG A 367 -16.79 18.45 8.77
C ARG A 367 -15.40 18.21 8.23
N ASP A 368 -15.28 17.73 7.00
CA ASP A 368 -13.96 17.62 6.34
C ASP A 368 -13.34 19.02 6.16
N LEU A 369 -14.14 20.06 5.86
CA LEU A 369 -13.64 21.45 5.80
C LEU A 369 -13.26 22.01 7.20
N THR A 370 -13.97 21.67 8.25
CA THR A 370 -13.56 22.06 9.61
C THR A 370 -12.30 21.33 10.06
N ALA A 371 -12.12 20.07 9.70
CA ALA A 371 -10.88 19.31 9.93
C ALA A 371 -9.71 19.92 9.14
N PHE A 372 -9.94 20.33 7.89
CA PHE A 372 -8.97 21.06 7.08
C PHE A 372 -8.56 22.37 7.78
N LYS A 373 -9.51 23.21 8.16
CA LYS A 373 -9.28 24.45 8.92
C LYS A 373 -8.44 24.21 10.17
N SER A 374 -8.85 23.24 11.01
CA SER A 374 -8.14 22.93 12.27
C SER A 374 -6.70 22.51 12.02
N SER A 375 -6.43 21.83 10.89
CA SER A 375 -5.07 21.50 10.49
C SER A 375 -4.27 22.75 10.10
N LEU A 376 -4.89 23.70 9.36
CA LEU A 376 -4.23 24.93 8.94
C LEU A 376 -3.89 25.84 10.11
N GLU A 377 -4.71 25.89 11.14
CA GLU A 377 -4.46 26.67 12.38
C GLU A 377 -3.16 26.26 13.09
N MET A 378 -2.67 25.03 12.85
CA MET A 378 -1.42 24.52 13.42
C MET A 378 -0.17 24.90 12.62
N LEU A 379 -0.31 25.36 11.38
CA LEU A 379 0.83 25.65 10.49
C LEU A 379 1.62 26.90 10.89
N PRO A 380 1.01 28.05 11.24
CA PRO A 380 1.74 29.25 11.62
C PRO A 380 2.72 29.03 12.79
N PRO A 381 2.35 28.42 13.94
CA PRO A 381 3.31 28.15 15.02
C PRO A 381 4.43 27.18 14.62
N ILE A 382 4.14 26.17 13.78
CA ILE A 382 5.18 25.28 13.26
C ILE A 382 6.16 26.08 12.41
N ARG A 383 5.66 26.93 11.53
CA ARG A 383 6.47 27.77 10.65
C ARG A 383 7.36 28.73 11.46
N TYR A 384 6.82 29.33 12.52
CA TYR A 384 7.58 30.20 13.42
C TYR A 384 8.78 29.49 14.07
N ILE A 385 8.60 28.23 14.52
CA ILE A 385 9.70 27.45 15.11
C ILE A 385 10.74 27.09 14.02
N LEU A 386 10.30 26.74 12.81
CA LEU A 386 11.21 26.39 11.71
C LEU A 386 12.07 27.56 11.22
N GLU A 387 11.63 28.80 11.40
CA GLU A 387 12.38 30.00 11.01
C GLU A 387 13.73 30.09 11.73
N GLU A 388 13.83 29.56 12.95
CA GLU A 388 15.04 29.55 13.77
C GLU A 388 16.01 28.41 13.43
N MET A 389 15.57 27.39 12.67
CA MET A 389 16.40 26.25 12.26
C MET A 389 17.42 26.67 11.21
N LYS A 390 18.60 26.01 11.19
CA LYS A 390 19.73 26.41 10.36
C LYS A 390 20.07 25.43 9.25
N VAL A 391 19.68 24.16 9.43
CA VAL A 391 20.00 23.10 8.45
C VAL A 391 19.25 23.36 7.15
N PRO A 392 19.92 23.29 5.97
CA PRO A 392 19.30 23.58 4.68
C PRO A 392 18.01 22.81 4.41
N LEU A 393 17.93 21.55 4.76
CA LEU A 393 16.75 20.72 4.55
C LEU A 393 15.54 21.21 5.37
N LEU A 394 15.77 21.68 6.60
CA LEU A 394 14.71 22.25 7.44
C LEU A 394 14.28 23.64 6.94
N GLN A 395 15.21 24.41 6.36
CA GLN A 395 14.89 25.66 5.69
C GLN A 395 14.08 25.45 4.41
N GLU A 396 14.38 24.43 3.61
CA GLU A 396 13.54 24.04 2.46
C GLU A 396 12.13 23.66 2.90
N ILE A 397 12.00 22.90 4.01
CA ILE A 397 10.69 22.58 4.58
C ILE A 397 9.96 23.85 5.04
N TYR A 398 10.66 24.81 5.63
CA TYR A 398 10.10 26.12 5.99
C TYR A 398 9.58 26.89 4.79
N GLU A 399 10.33 26.92 3.69
CA GLU A 399 9.93 27.60 2.45
C GLU A 399 8.73 26.91 1.77
N ASP A 400 8.68 25.59 1.82
CA ASP A 400 7.62 24.78 1.21
C ASP A 400 6.35 24.73 2.06
N LEU A 401 6.44 25.03 3.36
CA LEU A 401 5.31 25.09 4.28
C LEU A 401 4.62 26.43 4.18
N ASP A 402 3.58 26.52 3.37
CA ASP A 402 2.68 27.66 3.31
C ASP A 402 1.68 27.60 4.46
N ALA A 403 1.51 28.66 5.21
CA ALA A 403 0.56 28.70 6.34
C ALA A 403 -0.91 28.67 5.88
N LEU A 404 -1.19 28.95 4.60
CA LEU A 404 -2.53 28.91 3.97
C LEU A 404 -3.58 29.71 4.77
N GLU A 405 -3.17 30.84 5.34
CA GLU A 405 -4.01 31.69 6.20
C GLU A 405 -5.26 32.19 5.48
N ASP A 406 -5.14 32.48 4.18
CA ASP A 406 -6.24 32.88 3.30
C ASP A 406 -7.35 31.81 3.23
N LEU A 407 -6.97 30.56 3.15
CA LEU A 407 -7.92 29.43 3.12
C LEU A 407 -8.48 29.11 4.51
N CYS A 408 -7.66 29.22 5.55
CA CYS A 408 -8.09 29.10 6.92
C CYS A 408 -9.16 30.15 7.25
N ASP A 409 -8.91 31.41 6.87
CA ASP A 409 -9.82 32.52 7.05
C ASP A 409 -11.13 32.33 6.28
N LEU A 410 -11.04 31.84 5.02
CA LEU A 410 -12.22 31.55 4.20
C LEU A 410 -13.13 30.54 4.91
N VAL A 411 -12.61 29.40 5.34
CA VAL A 411 -13.40 28.37 6.02
C VAL A 411 -13.93 28.89 7.36
N THR A 412 -13.14 29.65 8.12
CA THR A 412 -13.54 30.25 9.41
C THR A 412 -14.71 31.20 9.25
N LYS A 413 -14.74 32.01 8.19
CA LYS A 413 -15.83 32.96 7.91
C LYS A 413 -17.07 32.26 7.36
N ALA A 414 -16.89 31.25 6.51
CA ALA A 414 -17.98 30.64 5.76
C ALA A 414 -18.68 29.49 6.50
N ILE A 415 -17.93 28.63 7.16
CA ILE A 415 -18.43 27.37 7.72
C ILE A 415 -18.60 27.49 9.24
N ARG A 416 -19.65 26.88 9.77
CA ARG A 416 -19.89 26.81 11.23
C ARG A 416 -18.81 25.94 11.89
N GLU A 417 -18.60 26.14 13.18
CA GLU A 417 -17.63 25.36 13.99
C GLU A 417 -18.04 23.89 14.09
N GLU A 418 -19.33 23.63 14.31
CA GLU A 418 -19.89 22.29 14.40
C GLU A 418 -20.96 22.08 13.31
N PRO A 419 -20.57 21.87 12.06
CA PRO A 419 -21.53 21.65 10.98
C PRO A 419 -22.07 20.22 11.04
N PRO A 420 -23.28 19.96 10.47
CA PRO A 420 -23.78 18.61 10.30
C PRO A 420 -22.91 17.82 9.31
N ILE A 421 -23.01 16.48 9.38
CA ILE A 421 -22.34 15.61 8.39
C ILE A 421 -23.08 15.65 7.05
N ALA A 422 -24.42 15.58 7.11
CA ALA A 422 -25.24 15.52 5.90
C ALA A 422 -25.59 16.92 5.41
N MET A 423 -25.22 17.23 4.18
CA MET A 423 -25.52 18.52 3.55
C MET A 423 -27.00 18.85 3.48
N LYS A 424 -27.87 17.82 3.40
CA LYS A 424 -29.34 17.98 3.38
C LYS A 424 -29.96 18.43 4.70
N GLU A 425 -29.20 18.44 5.79
CA GLU A 425 -29.67 18.91 7.09
C GLU A 425 -29.64 20.44 7.21
N GLY A 426 -28.94 21.10 6.27
CA GLY A 426 -28.71 22.56 6.32
C GLY A 426 -27.86 22.97 7.51
N ASN A 427 -27.86 24.24 7.84
CA ASN A 427 -27.10 24.80 8.98
C ASN A 427 -25.58 24.65 8.85
N ILE A 428 -25.09 24.79 7.62
CA ILE A 428 -23.67 24.64 7.24
C ILE A 428 -22.95 25.98 7.31
N ILE A 429 -23.55 27.03 6.75
CA ILE A 429 -22.97 28.36 6.59
C ILE A 429 -23.02 29.12 7.91
N ARG A 430 -21.97 29.84 8.25
CA ARG A 430 -21.85 30.64 9.46
C ARG A 430 -22.77 31.87 9.35
N GLU A 431 -23.32 32.29 10.48
CA GLU A 431 -24.10 33.52 10.58
C GLU A 431 -23.24 34.75 10.26
N GLY A 432 -23.77 35.66 9.45
CA GLY A 432 -23.07 36.86 9.00
C GLY A 432 -22.22 36.66 7.74
N TYR A 433 -22.11 35.44 7.19
CA TYR A 433 -21.38 35.20 5.95
C TYR A 433 -22.17 35.65 4.70
N ASN A 434 -23.50 35.39 4.71
CA ASN A 434 -24.39 35.76 3.61
C ASN A 434 -25.72 36.28 4.14
N GLU A 435 -26.07 37.52 3.74
CA GLU A 435 -27.28 38.20 4.23
C GLU A 435 -28.58 37.46 3.87
N GLU A 436 -28.65 36.84 2.71
CA GLU A 436 -29.83 36.11 2.26
C GLU A 436 -30.03 34.80 3.05
N VAL A 437 -28.97 34.08 3.39
CA VAL A 437 -29.00 32.94 4.31
C VAL A 437 -29.54 33.35 5.66
N ASP A 438 -29.08 34.48 6.19
CA ASP A 438 -29.51 34.97 7.50
C ASP A 438 -30.99 35.41 7.50
N LYS A 439 -31.47 36.02 6.40
CA LYS A 439 -32.88 36.36 6.22
C LYS A 439 -33.75 35.07 6.17
N LEU A 440 -33.35 34.08 5.38
CA LEU A 440 -34.08 32.82 5.26
C LEU A 440 -34.13 32.05 6.58
N ARG A 441 -33.05 32.08 7.37
CA ARG A 441 -33.03 31.52 8.74
C ARG A 441 -34.00 32.21 9.69
N ARG A 442 -34.07 33.54 9.63
CA ARG A 442 -35.05 34.29 10.43
C ARG A 442 -36.46 33.89 10.07
N VAL A 443 -36.81 33.84 8.78
CA VAL A 443 -38.13 33.39 8.33
C VAL A 443 -38.43 31.98 8.88
N LYS A 444 -37.47 31.07 8.90
CA LYS A 444 -37.66 29.71 9.45
C LYS A 444 -37.78 29.72 10.98
N SER A 445 -37.07 30.58 11.71
CA SER A 445 -37.20 30.71 13.16
C SER A 445 -38.53 31.40 13.57
N ASP A 446 -38.79 32.55 12.96
CA ASP A 446 -40.02 33.33 13.21
C ASP A 446 -41.29 32.54 12.77
N GLY A 447 -41.14 31.68 11.76
CA GLY A 447 -42.21 30.80 11.32
C GLY A 447 -42.71 29.86 12.40
N LYS A 448 -41.89 29.42 13.34
CA LYS A 448 -42.32 28.65 14.51
C LYS A 448 -43.12 29.49 15.48
N ASP A 449 -42.75 30.74 15.68
CA ASP A 449 -43.47 31.67 16.53
C ASP A 449 -44.77 32.08 15.88
N TRP A 450 -44.79 32.23 14.56
CA TRP A 450 -46.06 32.48 13.80
C TRP A 450 -47.02 31.30 13.88
N LEU A 451 -46.51 30.06 13.77
CA LEU A 451 -47.35 28.85 13.97
C LEU A 451 -47.86 28.74 15.40
N ALA A 452 -47.04 29.04 16.40
CA ALA A 452 -47.47 29.03 17.80
C ALA A 452 -48.53 30.10 18.08
N LYS A 453 -48.36 31.28 17.48
CA LYS A 453 -49.35 32.36 17.57
C LYS A 453 -50.66 31.99 16.85
N LEU A 454 -50.58 31.41 15.67
CA LEU A 454 -51.76 30.92 14.95
C LEU A 454 -52.48 29.82 15.75
N GLU A 455 -51.74 28.93 16.41
CA GLU A 455 -52.29 27.91 17.28
C GLU A 455 -53.03 28.53 18.46
N GLU A 456 -52.49 29.60 19.09
CA GLU A 456 -53.14 30.31 20.18
C GLU A 456 -54.36 31.11 19.73
N ASP A 457 -54.24 31.85 18.63
CA ASP A 457 -55.32 32.60 18.00
C ASP A 457 -56.52 31.69 17.63
N GLU A 458 -56.22 30.54 17.01
CA GLU A 458 -57.22 29.55 16.63
C GLU A 458 -57.84 28.84 17.84
N ARG A 459 -57.11 28.62 18.94
CA ARG A 459 -57.70 28.15 20.21
C ARG A 459 -58.65 29.16 20.80
N GLU A 460 -58.29 30.44 20.79
CA GLU A 460 -59.18 31.50 21.31
C GLU A 460 -60.43 31.66 20.46
N LYS A 461 -60.29 31.68 19.11
CA LYS A 461 -61.43 31.79 18.19
C LYS A 461 -62.39 30.63 18.26
N THR A 462 -61.90 29.43 18.39
CA THR A 462 -62.72 28.18 18.31
C THR A 462 -63.16 27.68 19.69
N GLY A 463 -62.53 28.06 20.77
CA GLY A 463 -62.69 27.50 22.10
C GLY A 463 -62.19 26.06 22.27
N ILE A 464 -61.44 25.52 21.31
CA ILE A 464 -60.90 24.16 21.31
C ILE A 464 -59.60 24.15 22.12
N LYS A 465 -59.62 23.81 23.39
CA LYS A 465 -58.52 23.91 24.34
C LYS A 465 -57.28 23.03 24.01
N ASN A 466 -57.51 21.96 23.31
CA ASN A 466 -56.45 20.99 22.97
C ASN A 466 -56.05 21.00 21.47
N LEU A 467 -56.42 22.06 20.75
CA LEU A 467 -55.97 22.30 19.40
C LEU A 467 -54.44 22.34 19.35
N LYS A 468 -53.83 21.63 18.42
CA LYS A 468 -52.38 21.66 18.20
C LYS A 468 -52.07 21.71 16.72
N ILE A 469 -51.13 22.53 16.35
CA ILE A 469 -50.52 22.49 15.03
C ILE A 469 -49.38 21.44 15.05
N LYS A 470 -49.44 20.48 14.14
CA LYS A 470 -48.41 19.44 13.98
C LYS A 470 -47.97 19.35 12.53
N TYR A 471 -46.82 18.73 12.30
CA TYR A 471 -46.25 18.50 10.97
C TYR A 471 -46.22 17.01 10.62
N ASN A 472 -46.50 16.69 9.38
CA ASN A 472 -46.34 15.37 8.80
C ASN A 472 -45.76 15.47 7.38
N LYS A 473 -44.74 14.67 7.05
CA LYS A 473 -44.06 14.72 5.74
C LYS A 473 -45.02 14.54 4.53
N VAL A 474 -46.17 13.86 4.72
CA VAL A 474 -47.13 13.58 3.63
C VAL A 474 -48.13 14.70 3.48
N PHE A 475 -48.59 15.30 4.60
CA PHE A 475 -49.70 16.25 4.63
C PHE A 475 -49.28 17.68 4.94
N GLY A 476 -48.04 17.93 5.28
CA GLY A 476 -47.55 19.23 5.73
C GLY A 476 -47.98 19.58 7.15
N TYR A 477 -48.18 20.86 7.45
CA TYR A 477 -48.73 21.34 8.72
C TYR A 477 -50.26 21.13 8.76
N TYR A 478 -50.77 20.73 9.92
CA TYR A 478 -52.18 20.50 10.14
C TYR A 478 -52.57 20.81 11.57
N LEU A 479 -53.83 21.22 11.75
CA LEU A 479 -54.49 21.39 13.04
C LEU A 479 -55.08 20.03 13.47
N GLU A 480 -54.67 19.53 14.61
CA GLU A 480 -55.23 18.31 15.20
C GLU A 480 -56.28 18.62 16.24
N VAL A 481 -57.52 18.17 15.98
CA VAL A 481 -58.65 18.34 16.87
C VAL A 481 -59.12 16.97 17.31
N THR A 482 -59.24 16.75 18.64
CA THR A 482 -59.79 15.49 19.18
C THR A 482 -61.27 15.38 18.96
N ASN A 483 -61.77 14.15 18.81
CA ASN A 483 -63.18 13.89 18.52
C ASN A 483 -64.16 14.52 19.52
N SER A 484 -63.73 14.81 20.75
CA SER A 484 -64.53 15.48 21.78
C SER A 484 -64.87 16.97 21.51
N TYR A 485 -64.16 17.58 20.57
CA TYR A 485 -64.36 18.99 20.18
C TYR A 485 -64.75 19.16 18.71
N LYS A 486 -65.24 18.09 18.06
CA LYS A 486 -65.55 18.07 16.62
C LYS A 486 -66.70 19.05 16.32
N ASP A 487 -67.68 19.22 17.21
CA ASP A 487 -68.80 20.12 17.01
C ASP A 487 -68.47 21.62 17.12
N LEU A 488 -67.23 21.94 17.58
CA LEU A 488 -66.70 23.31 17.66
C LEU A 488 -65.81 23.67 16.45
N VAL A 489 -65.63 22.77 15.51
CA VAL A 489 -64.82 23.02 14.31
C VAL A 489 -65.52 23.97 13.39
N PRO A 490 -64.92 25.14 13.03
CA PRO A 490 -65.53 26.12 12.10
C PRO A 490 -65.62 25.62 10.67
N ASP A 491 -66.56 26.19 9.89
CA ASP A 491 -66.76 25.83 8.49
C ASP A 491 -65.53 26.12 7.57
N TYR A 492 -64.65 27.03 7.98
CA TYR A 492 -63.43 27.33 7.20
C TYR A 492 -62.31 26.33 7.38
N TYR A 493 -62.42 25.36 8.29
CA TYR A 493 -61.54 24.25 8.44
C TYR A 493 -61.77 23.22 7.36
N THR A 494 -60.76 22.95 6.56
CA THR A 494 -60.84 21.89 5.56
C THR A 494 -60.25 20.58 6.11
N ARG A 495 -61.10 19.57 6.23
CA ARG A 495 -60.70 18.25 6.74
C ARG A 495 -59.77 17.54 5.76
N LYS A 496 -58.61 17.07 6.23
CA LYS A 496 -57.63 16.30 5.47
C LYS A 496 -57.60 14.81 5.80
N GLN A 497 -57.79 14.46 7.08
CA GLN A 497 -57.68 13.06 7.52
C GLN A 497 -58.50 12.85 8.79
N THR A 498 -59.18 11.69 8.88
CA THR A 498 -59.84 11.20 10.08
C THR A 498 -59.02 10.11 10.72
N LEU A 499 -58.69 10.24 12.02
CA LEU A 499 -58.03 9.26 12.86
C LEU A 499 -59.02 8.65 13.86
N ALA A 500 -58.64 7.60 14.57
CA ALA A 500 -59.47 6.94 15.58
C ALA A 500 -59.92 7.90 16.68
N ASN A 501 -59.07 8.80 17.15
CA ASN A 501 -59.30 9.69 18.31
C ASN A 501 -59.25 11.19 17.97
N ALA A 502 -58.95 11.58 16.72
CA ALA A 502 -58.81 12.98 16.31
C ALA A 502 -59.07 13.13 14.79
N GLU A 503 -59.32 14.34 14.37
CA GLU A 503 -59.36 14.72 12.96
C GLU A 503 -58.28 15.78 12.66
N ARG A 504 -57.76 15.76 11.42
CA ARG A 504 -56.76 16.70 10.95
C ARG A 504 -57.34 17.67 9.97
N TYR A 505 -57.12 18.93 10.20
CA TYR A 505 -57.66 20.03 9.41
C TYR A 505 -56.56 20.95 8.90
N ILE A 506 -56.83 21.69 7.85
CA ILE A 506 -56.07 22.83 7.38
C ILE A 506 -56.93 24.07 7.29
N THR A 507 -56.30 25.22 7.47
CA THR A 507 -56.91 26.53 7.18
C THR A 507 -56.17 27.22 6.06
N PRO A 508 -56.79 28.18 5.30
CA PRO A 508 -56.06 28.98 4.32
C PRO A 508 -54.86 29.69 4.90
N GLU A 509 -54.97 30.25 6.10
CA GLU A 509 -53.90 30.95 6.82
C GLU A 509 -52.73 30.01 7.20
N LEU A 510 -53.05 28.82 7.69
CA LEU A 510 -52.05 27.79 7.96
C LEU A 510 -51.32 27.35 6.66
N LYS A 511 -52.03 27.26 5.54
CA LYS A 511 -51.48 26.89 4.26
C LYS A 511 -50.55 27.95 3.68
N GLU A 512 -50.90 29.22 3.83
CA GLU A 512 -50.01 30.35 3.45
C GLU A 512 -48.75 30.38 4.26
N LEU A 513 -48.81 30.16 5.61
CA LEU A 513 -47.63 30.06 6.48
C LEU A 513 -46.80 28.83 6.12
N GLU A 514 -47.43 27.69 5.80
CA GLU A 514 -46.72 26.47 5.35
C GLU A 514 -45.94 26.75 4.08
N ASP A 515 -46.55 27.34 3.05
CA ASP A 515 -45.89 27.60 1.76
C ASP A 515 -44.74 28.61 1.93
N MET A 516 -44.87 29.57 2.85
CA MET A 516 -43.83 30.52 3.20
C MET A 516 -42.66 29.83 3.92
N ILE A 517 -42.92 29.00 4.93
CA ILE A 517 -41.89 28.34 5.76
C ILE A 517 -41.17 27.27 4.94
N LEU A 518 -41.88 26.39 4.25
CA LEU A 518 -41.28 25.32 3.45
C LEU A 518 -40.55 25.88 2.23
N GLY A 519 -41.09 26.89 1.60
CA GLY A 519 -40.45 27.58 0.48
C GLY A 519 -39.14 28.29 0.91
N ALA A 520 -39.10 28.87 2.12
CA ALA A 520 -37.88 29.45 2.69
C ALA A 520 -36.86 28.38 3.08
N GLU A 521 -37.32 27.22 3.58
CA GLU A 521 -36.44 26.10 3.94
C GLU A 521 -35.76 25.49 2.73
N ASP A 522 -36.51 25.18 1.68
CA ASP A 522 -35.94 24.63 0.43
C ASP A 522 -34.92 25.60 -0.20
N LYS A 523 -35.23 26.91 -0.22
CA LYS A 523 -34.32 27.96 -0.71
C LYS A 523 -33.08 28.08 0.17
N LEU A 524 -33.24 28.01 1.49
CA LEU A 524 -32.12 28.07 2.43
C LEU A 524 -31.14 26.93 2.18
N TYR A 525 -31.63 25.71 2.07
CA TYR A 525 -30.78 24.54 1.85
C TYR A 525 -30.06 24.58 0.50
N ALA A 526 -30.75 25.01 -0.55
CA ALA A 526 -30.13 25.18 -1.86
C ALA A 526 -29.03 26.24 -1.86
N LEU A 527 -29.28 27.39 -1.21
CA LEU A 527 -28.30 28.47 -1.11
C LEU A 527 -27.11 28.09 -0.21
N GLU A 528 -27.36 27.43 0.91
CA GLU A 528 -26.26 26.94 1.77
C GLU A 528 -25.39 25.91 1.04
N TYR A 529 -25.97 25.04 0.22
CA TYR A 529 -25.22 24.10 -0.61
C TYR A 529 -24.39 24.78 -1.70
N GLU A 530 -24.95 25.80 -2.37
CA GLU A 530 -24.25 26.61 -3.38
C GLU A 530 -23.04 27.31 -2.77
N LEU A 531 -23.22 28.03 -1.68
CA LEU A 531 -22.14 28.72 -0.97
C LEU A 531 -21.07 27.76 -0.44
N TYR A 532 -21.47 26.60 0.07
CA TYR A 532 -20.56 25.54 0.47
C TYR A 532 -19.75 25.03 -0.72
N SER A 533 -20.39 24.82 -1.86
CA SER A 533 -19.71 24.39 -3.09
C SER A 533 -18.71 25.42 -3.60
N GLU A 534 -19.03 26.71 -3.56
CA GLU A 534 -18.10 27.79 -3.89
C GLU A 534 -16.85 27.80 -2.99
N VAL A 535 -17.03 27.62 -1.68
CA VAL A 535 -15.91 27.52 -0.72
C VAL A 535 -15.05 26.31 -1.05
N ARG A 536 -15.66 25.15 -1.29
CA ARG A 536 -14.97 23.91 -1.66
C ARG A 536 -14.18 24.07 -2.97
N GLU A 537 -14.77 24.67 -4.00
CA GLU A 537 -14.13 24.91 -5.30
C GLU A 537 -12.97 25.89 -5.18
N THR A 538 -13.10 26.94 -4.35
CA THR A 538 -12.04 27.89 -4.07
C THR A 538 -10.82 27.19 -3.44
N ILE A 539 -11.05 26.28 -2.49
CA ILE A 539 -9.99 25.47 -1.87
C ILE A 539 -9.39 24.50 -2.90
N ALA A 540 -10.23 23.82 -3.69
CA ALA A 540 -9.79 22.90 -4.74
C ALA A 540 -8.88 23.56 -5.77
N ALA A 541 -9.12 24.81 -6.11
CA ALA A 541 -8.27 25.60 -7.02
C ALA A 541 -6.84 25.83 -6.47
N GLN A 542 -6.60 25.63 -5.17
CA GLN A 542 -5.30 25.80 -4.51
C GLN A 542 -4.60 24.47 -4.21
N VAL A 543 -4.99 23.39 -4.91
CA VAL A 543 -4.51 22.02 -4.64
C VAL A 543 -2.99 21.90 -4.61
N GLU A 544 -2.26 22.55 -5.50
CA GLU A 544 -0.79 22.49 -5.55
C GLU A 544 -0.13 23.08 -4.30
N ARG A 545 -0.61 24.24 -3.82
CA ARG A 545 -0.12 24.87 -2.58
C ARG A 545 -0.35 23.94 -1.38
N ILE A 546 -1.54 23.36 -1.31
CA ILE A 546 -1.92 22.46 -0.20
C ILE A 546 -1.10 21.18 -0.24
N GLN A 547 -0.90 20.56 -1.41
CA GLN A 547 -0.07 19.37 -1.56
C GLN A 547 1.40 19.63 -1.21
N LYS A 548 1.94 20.78 -1.61
CA LYS A 548 3.31 21.18 -1.27
C LYS A 548 3.47 21.30 0.24
N THR A 549 2.54 21.99 0.89
CA THR A 549 2.50 22.10 2.37
C THR A 549 2.34 20.76 3.05
N ALA A 550 1.45 19.90 2.56
CA ALA A 550 1.25 18.56 3.13
C ALA A 550 2.53 17.70 3.07
N LYS A 551 3.29 17.76 1.96
CA LYS A 551 4.59 17.09 1.82
C LYS A 551 5.63 17.66 2.78
N ALA A 552 5.67 18.98 2.98
CA ALA A 552 6.55 19.63 3.95
C ALA A 552 6.24 19.20 5.39
N VAL A 553 4.95 19.18 5.75
CA VAL A 553 4.48 18.68 7.06
C VAL A 553 4.84 17.21 7.27
N ALA A 554 4.62 16.36 6.26
CA ALA A 554 4.95 14.94 6.32
C ALA A 554 6.46 14.71 6.52
N GLY A 555 7.29 15.45 5.77
CA GLY A 555 8.76 15.39 5.90
C GLY A 555 9.23 15.83 7.30
N LEU A 556 8.70 16.94 7.80
CA LEU A 556 9.01 17.44 9.14
C LEU A 556 8.65 16.42 10.24
N ASP A 557 7.47 15.81 10.12
CA ASP A 557 7.00 14.78 11.06
C ASP A 557 7.93 13.56 11.08
N VAL A 558 8.43 13.14 9.90
CA VAL A 558 9.43 12.07 9.81
C VAL A 558 10.71 12.45 10.55
N PHE A 559 11.27 13.64 10.31
CA PHE A 559 12.53 14.04 10.95
C PHE A 559 12.38 14.21 12.46
N THR A 560 11.23 14.74 12.95
CA THR A 560 10.95 14.81 14.40
C THR A 560 10.82 13.42 15.01
N SER A 561 10.22 12.48 14.31
CA SER A 561 10.12 11.06 14.72
C SER A 561 11.49 10.42 14.84
N LEU A 562 12.33 10.55 13.81
CA LEU A 562 13.69 9.98 13.80
C LEU A 562 14.59 10.60 14.89
N ALA A 563 14.49 11.91 15.11
CA ALA A 563 15.23 12.61 16.17
C ALA A 563 14.80 12.14 17.55
N LEU A 564 13.49 11.98 17.79
CA LEU A 564 12.97 11.45 19.05
C LEU A 564 13.45 10.02 19.31
N VAL A 565 13.40 9.16 18.29
CA VAL A 565 13.86 7.77 18.38
C VAL A 565 15.35 7.73 18.68
N ALA A 566 16.16 8.59 18.02
CA ALA A 566 17.59 8.68 18.23
C ALA A 566 17.93 9.10 19.67
N GLU A 567 17.20 10.05 20.24
CA GLU A 567 17.40 10.47 21.62
C GLU A 567 17.00 9.37 22.62
N ARG A 568 15.76 8.85 22.51
CA ARG A 568 15.21 7.87 23.47
C ARG A 568 15.95 6.53 23.47
N ASN A 569 16.53 6.14 22.34
CA ASN A 569 17.21 4.86 22.17
C ASN A 569 18.73 4.98 22.20
N HIS A 570 19.27 6.18 22.44
CA HIS A 570 20.71 6.46 22.44
C HIS A 570 21.39 6.02 21.14
N TYR A 571 20.72 6.32 20.00
CA TYR A 571 21.29 6.07 18.68
C TYR A 571 22.29 7.17 18.33
N VAL A 572 23.30 6.79 17.55
CA VAL A 572 24.40 7.67 17.16
C VAL A 572 24.32 8.01 15.67
N ARG A 573 24.83 9.19 15.33
CA ARG A 573 24.96 9.60 13.92
C ARG A 573 25.99 8.72 13.21
N PRO A 574 25.63 8.00 12.12
CA PRO A 574 26.59 7.24 11.33
C PRO A 574 27.42 8.18 10.45
N LYS A 575 28.69 7.83 10.23
CA LYS A 575 29.52 8.41 9.18
C LYS A 575 29.29 7.64 7.88
N ILE A 576 29.06 8.35 6.78
CA ILE A 576 28.84 7.73 5.48
C ILE A 576 30.11 7.84 4.65
N ASN A 577 30.56 6.71 4.10
CA ASN A 577 31.75 6.66 3.27
C ASN A 577 31.50 5.99 1.91
N GLU A 578 32.32 6.34 0.92
CA GLU A 578 32.29 5.77 -0.42
C GLU A 578 33.35 4.67 -0.61
N LYS A 579 34.12 4.38 0.45
CA LYS A 579 35.26 3.41 0.42
C LYS A 579 34.78 1.97 0.66
N GLY A 580 33.47 1.75 0.77
CA GLY A 580 32.89 0.44 0.99
C GLY A 580 33.13 -0.17 2.38
N ILE A 581 33.68 0.60 3.34
CA ILE A 581 34.00 0.11 4.68
C ILE A 581 32.75 0.14 5.55
N ILE A 582 32.42 -0.99 6.18
CA ILE A 582 31.39 -1.09 7.23
C ILE A 582 32.14 -1.36 8.55
N ASP A 583 32.21 -0.37 9.43
CA ASP A 583 32.83 -0.46 10.76
C ASP A 583 31.79 -0.02 11.82
N ILE A 584 31.28 -0.98 12.54
CA ILE A 584 30.26 -0.78 13.59
C ILE A 584 30.87 -1.21 14.91
N LYS A 585 30.84 -0.33 15.90
CA LYS A 585 31.25 -0.62 17.26
C LYS A 585 30.03 -0.71 18.18
N GLU A 586 30.00 -1.78 18.98
CA GLU A 586 28.93 -2.04 19.94
C GLU A 586 27.53 -1.92 19.28
N GLY A 587 27.37 -2.51 18.09
CA GLY A 587 26.10 -2.54 17.37
C GLY A 587 25.05 -3.33 18.13
N ARG A 588 23.79 -2.86 18.07
CA ARG A 588 22.62 -3.48 18.68
C ARG A 588 21.54 -3.72 17.63
N HIS A 589 20.73 -4.74 17.84
CA HIS A 589 19.60 -5.00 16.94
C HIS A 589 18.40 -4.09 17.31
N PRO A 590 17.97 -3.17 16.44
CA PRO A 590 17.01 -2.12 16.81
C PRO A 590 15.66 -2.65 17.31
N VAL A 591 15.23 -3.79 16.78
CA VAL A 591 13.96 -4.41 17.16
C VAL A 591 14.12 -5.29 18.39
N VAL A 592 15.11 -6.20 18.39
CA VAL A 592 15.30 -7.18 19.45
C VAL A 592 15.61 -6.48 20.78
N GLU A 593 16.41 -5.40 20.79
CA GLU A 593 16.70 -4.63 22.02
C GLU A 593 15.42 -4.03 22.67
N LYS A 594 14.35 -3.82 21.87
CA LYS A 594 13.06 -3.32 22.39
C LYS A 594 12.09 -4.43 22.82
N MET A 595 12.31 -5.65 22.35
CA MET A 595 11.46 -6.80 22.66
C MET A 595 11.91 -7.57 23.89
N ILE A 596 13.19 -7.49 24.24
CA ILE A 596 13.75 -8.12 25.45
C ILE A 596 13.76 -7.12 26.61
N PRO A 597 13.74 -7.62 27.87
CA PRO A 597 13.87 -6.75 29.06
C PRO A 597 15.17 -5.94 29.03
N ASN A 598 15.11 -4.73 29.57
CA ASN A 598 16.21 -3.78 29.62
C ASN A 598 17.54 -4.41 30.05
N ASP A 599 18.64 -4.02 29.42
CA ASP A 599 20.04 -4.39 29.69
C ASP A 599 20.44 -5.85 29.41
N MET A 600 19.61 -6.65 28.77
CA MET A 600 19.96 -8.04 28.41
C MET A 600 20.47 -8.21 26.97
N PHE A 601 20.48 -7.17 26.16
CA PHE A 601 20.99 -7.26 24.77
C PHE A 601 22.52 -7.14 24.77
N ILE A 602 23.20 -8.11 24.14
CA ILE A 602 24.66 -8.09 24.00
C ILE A 602 25.03 -7.48 22.65
N SER A 603 25.70 -6.32 22.73
CA SER A 603 26.19 -5.59 21.56
C SER A 603 27.36 -6.31 20.89
N ASN A 604 27.53 -6.12 19.57
CA ASN A 604 28.59 -6.75 18.80
C ASN A 604 29.25 -5.76 17.84
N ASP A 605 30.56 -5.93 17.63
CA ASP A 605 31.33 -5.22 16.62
C ASP A 605 31.18 -5.91 15.26
N THR A 606 31.19 -5.11 14.19
CA THR A 606 31.25 -5.61 12.81
C THR A 606 32.24 -4.80 12.01
N TYR A 607 33.12 -5.48 11.31
CA TYR A 607 34.06 -4.86 10.38
C TYR A 607 34.11 -5.61 9.05
N LEU A 608 33.78 -4.93 7.96
CA LEU A 608 33.86 -5.44 6.59
C LEU A 608 34.57 -4.39 5.71
N ASP A 609 35.43 -4.82 4.83
CA ASP A 609 36.10 -3.98 3.83
C ASP A 609 36.20 -4.68 2.46
N ASP A 610 36.66 -3.96 1.43
CA ASP A 610 36.78 -4.49 0.07
C ASP A 610 38.10 -5.26 -0.15
N LYS A 611 38.95 -5.39 0.87
CA LYS A 611 40.32 -5.91 0.72
C LYS A 611 40.58 -7.16 1.53
N LYS A 612 40.67 -7.02 2.85
CA LYS A 612 41.13 -8.07 3.77
C LYS A 612 40.01 -8.77 4.54
N ASN A 613 38.90 -8.11 4.77
CA ASN A 613 37.77 -8.66 5.50
C ASN A 613 36.46 -8.47 4.72
N ARG A 614 36.41 -9.05 3.54
CA ARG A 614 35.23 -8.98 2.67
C ARG A 614 34.18 -9.97 3.08
N ILE A 615 34.59 -11.17 3.45
CA ILE A 615 33.69 -12.24 3.86
C ILE A 615 34.02 -12.64 5.29
N SER A 616 33.02 -12.60 6.15
CA SER A 616 33.10 -13.12 7.51
C SER A 616 32.30 -14.42 7.60
N ILE A 617 32.99 -15.56 7.76
CA ILE A 617 32.42 -16.86 8.04
C ILE A 617 32.11 -16.94 9.53
N ILE A 618 30.87 -17.15 9.91
CA ILE A 618 30.40 -17.13 11.29
C ILE A 618 29.94 -18.54 11.67
N THR A 619 30.67 -19.20 12.56
CA THR A 619 30.36 -20.53 13.06
C THR A 619 29.75 -20.48 14.46
N GLY A 620 29.08 -21.57 14.86
CA GLY A 620 28.44 -21.72 16.16
C GLY A 620 27.00 -22.22 16.08
N PRO A 621 26.37 -22.55 17.22
CA PRO A 621 25.02 -23.11 17.25
C PRO A 621 23.94 -22.08 16.90
N ASN A 622 22.80 -22.57 16.37
CA ASN A 622 21.74 -21.73 15.82
C ASN A 622 21.06 -20.81 16.86
N MET A 623 20.92 -21.27 18.10
CA MET A 623 20.27 -20.48 19.17
C MET A 623 21.19 -19.41 19.80
N ALA A 624 22.44 -19.35 19.38
CA ALA A 624 23.41 -18.47 19.99
C ALA A 624 23.39 -17.01 19.49
N GLY A 625 22.62 -16.70 18.44
CA GLY A 625 22.38 -15.34 17.97
C GLY A 625 23.11 -14.94 16.67
N LYS A 626 23.62 -15.89 15.86
CA LYS A 626 24.26 -15.62 14.56
C LYS A 626 23.35 -14.83 13.62
N SER A 627 22.14 -15.32 13.37
CA SER A 627 21.18 -14.69 12.46
C SER A 627 20.76 -13.31 12.97
N THR A 628 20.63 -13.12 14.30
CA THR A 628 20.33 -11.83 14.90
C THR A 628 21.46 -10.83 14.65
N TYR A 629 22.71 -11.23 14.81
CA TYR A 629 23.90 -10.43 14.56
C TYR A 629 23.99 -9.99 13.08
N MET A 630 23.74 -10.92 12.16
CA MET A 630 23.81 -10.61 10.73
C MET A 630 22.68 -9.65 10.31
N ARG A 631 21.45 -9.91 10.77
CA ARG A 631 20.31 -9.00 10.52
C ARG A 631 20.58 -7.62 11.14
N GLN A 632 21.13 -7.55 12.35
CA GLN A 632 21.55 -6.30 12.99
C GLN A 632 22.47 -5.48 12.08
N THR A 633 23.48 -6.09 11.49
CA THR A 633 24.43 -5.41 10.60
C THR A 633 23.72 -4.87 9.36
N ALA A 634 22.86 -5.68 8.73
CA ALA A 634 22.07 -5.26 7.58
C ALA A 634 21.12 -4.10 7.93
N LEU A 635 20.43 -4.17 9.08
CA LEU A 635 19.53 -3.12 9.54
C LEU A 635 20.26 -1.81 9.86
N ILE A 636 21.43 -1.87 10.50
CA ILE A 636 22.27 -0.69 10.76
C ILE A 636 22.73 -0.03 9.46
N ALA A 637 23.17 -0.81 8.48
CA ALA A 637 23.54 -0.30 7.15
C ALA A 637 22.35 0.33 6.42
N LEU A 638 21.18 -0.32 6.46
CA LEU A 638 19.94 0.19 5.90
C LEU A 638 19.51 1.49 6.59
N MET A 639 19.48 1.53 7.92
CA MET A 639 19.09 2.71 8.69
C MET A 639 20.00 3.91 8.38
N ALA A 640 21.31 3.68 8.23
CA ALA A 640 22.25 4.72 7.83
C ALA A 640 21.90 5.32 6.46
N GLN A 641 21.48 4.49 5.50
CA GLN A 641 21.09 4.94 4.15
C GLN A 641 19.64 5.46 4.06
N VAL A 642 18.81 5.15 5.04
CA VAL A 642 17.52 5.86 5.24
C VAL A 642 17.75 7.31 5.64
N GLY A 643 18.90 7.61 6.26
CA GLY A 643 19.23 8.91 6.83
C GLY A 643 18.80 9.06 8.28
N CYS A 644 18.80 7.96 9.04
CA CYS A 644 18.53 7.98 10.48
C CYS A 644 19.76 7.57 11.31
N PHE A 645 19.75 7.93 12.57
CA PHE A 645 20.74 7.49 13.53
C PHE A 645 20.61 5.99 13.80
N VAL A 646 21.71 5.35 14.21
CA VAL A 646 21.84 3.90 14.28
C VAL A 646 22.13 3.40 15.69
N PRO A 647 21.67 2.19 16.05
CA PRO A 647 21.89 1.58 17.36
C PRO A 647 23.34 1.04 17.49
N ALA A 648 24.28 1.91 17.76
CA ALA A 648 25.70 1.57 17.94
C ALA A 648 26.38 2.57 18.87
N GLN A 649 27.61 2.26 19.30
CA GLN A 649 28.47 3.25 19.95
C GLN A 649 29.10 4.19 18.92
N SER A 650 29.50 3.63 17.78
CA SER A 650 29.94 4.38 16.59
C SER A 650 29.69 3.52 15.34
N ALA A 651 29.43 4.18 14.22
CA ALA A 651 29.24 3.50 12.94
C ALA A 651 29.85 4.32 11.79
N ASN A 652 30.61 3.66 10.94
CA ASN A 652 31.12 4.19 9.68
C ASN A 652 30.66 3.25 8.56
N ILE A 653 29.71 3.70 7.77
CA ILE A 653 28.96 2.85 6.86
C ILE A 653 29.28 3.21 5.42
N GLY A 654 29.84 2.24 4.70
CA GLY A 654 30.03 2.29 3.25
C GLY A 654 28.71 2.10 2.52
N LEU A 655 28.50 2.91 1.50
CA LEU A 655 27.28 2.83 0.68
C LEU A 655 27.15 1.45 0.04
N SER A 656 25.99 0.86 0.21
CA SER A 656 25.56 -0.37 -0.46
C SER A 656 24.49 -0.05 -1.49
N ASP A 657 24.65 -0.56 -2.70
CA ASP A 657 23.65 -0.44 -3.76
C ASP A 657 22.48 -1.40 -3.56
N ARG A 658 22.76 -2.55 -2.92
CA ARG A 658 21.78 -3.61 -2.62
C ARG A 658 22.11 -4.27 -1.29
N ILE A 659 21.08 -4.73 -0.61
CA ILE A 659 21.20 -5.67 0.49
C ILE A 659 20.41 -6.91 0.09
N PHE A 660 21.06 -8.07 0.17
CA PHE A 660 20.42 -9.36 -0.03
C PHE A 660 20.50 -10.18 1.24
N THR A 661 19.39 -10.84 1.57
CA THR A 661 19.34 -11.75 2.71
C THR A 661 18.78 -13.10 2.32
N ARG A 662 19.49 -14.14 2.70
CA ARG A 662 18.98 -15.50 2.73
C ARG A 662 19.04 -15.98 4.18
N VAL A 663 17.91 -16.04 4.87
CA VAL A 663 17.83 -16.38 6.30
C VAL A 663 16.69 -17.36 6.55
N GLY A 664 17.04 -18.56 7.03
CA GLY A 664 16.10 -19.60 7.45
C GLY A 664 15.26 -20.20 6.31
N ALA A 665 14.80 -21.42 6.47
CA ALA A 665 13.80 -22.02 5.58
C ALA A 665 12.40 -21.58 6.03
N SER A 666 11.65 -20.88 5.18
CA SER A 666 10.19 -20.84 5.29
C SER A 666 9.66 -21.96 4.39
N ASP A 667 8.98 -22.95 4.96
CA ASP A 667 8.25 -23.93 4.16
C ASP A 667 7.15 -23.20 3.38
N ASP A 668 7.33 -23.05 2.09
CA ASP A 668 6.28 -22.60 1.18
C ASP A 668 5.50 -23.82 0.68
N LEU A 669 4.64 -24.36 1.55
CA LEU A 669 3.79 -25.50 1.24
C LEU A 669 2.83 -25.21 0.06
N ALA A 670 2.54 -23.94 -0.18
CA ALA A 670 1.62 -23.52 -1.23
C ALA A 670 2.23 -23.66 -2.65
N SER A 671 3.55 -23.50 -2.79
CA SER A 671 4.22 -23.62 -4.09
C SER A 671 4.56 -25.05 -4.51
N GLY A 672 4.43 -26.03 -3.60
CA GLY A 672 4.82 -27.43 -3.85
C GLY A 672 6.32 -27.65 -4.13
N GLN A 673 7.14 -26.60 -3.95
CA GLN A 673 8.60 -26.68 -4.13
C GLN A 673 9.28 -27.18 -2.85
N SER A 674 10.34 -27.98 -3.00
CA SER A 674 11.14 -28.39 -1.86
C SER A 674 11.86 -27.17 -1.25
N THR A 675 12.04 -27.16 0.06
CA THR A 675 12.79 -26.11 0.79
C THR A 675 14.17 -25.87 0.21
N PHE A 676 14.83 -26.91 -0.31
CA PHE A 676 16.12 -26.82 -0.94
C PHE A 676 16.05 -26.10 -2.31
N MET A 677 15.00 -26.36 -3.10
CA MET A 677 14.81 -25.65 -4.38
C MET A 677 14.56 -24.16 -4.20
N VAL A 678 13.72 -23.81 -3.21
CA VAL A 678 13.49 -22.39 -2.83
C VAL A 678 14.80 -21.74 -2.42
N GLU A 679 15.59 -22.41 -1.57
CA GLU A 679 16.91 -21.93 -1.14
C GLU A 679 17.83 -21.68 -2.35
N MET A 680 17.95 -22.64 -3.25
CA MET A 680 18.82 -22.52 -4.41
C MET A 680 18.35 -21.42 -5.38
N THR A 681 17.06 -21.23 -5.52
CA THR A 681 16.50 -20.13 -6.34
C THR A 681 16.83 -18.76 -5.73
N GLU A 682 16.73 -18.60 -4.42
CA GLU A 682 17.11 -17.37 -3.73
C GLU A 682 18.63 -17.11 -3.87
N VAL A 683 19.47 -18.13 -3.65
CA VAL A 683 20.92 -18.02 -3.82
C VAL A 683 21.28 -17.65 -5.28
N ALA A 684 20.64 -18.30 -6.26
CA ALA A 684 20.85 -17.98 -7.66
C ALA A 684 20.45 -16.54 -8.00
N ASN A 685 19.33 -16.06 -7.46
CA ASN A 685 18.91 -14.66 -7.61
C ASN A 685 19.96 -13.68 -7.02
N ILE A 686 20.48 -13.98 -5.83
CA ILE A 686 21.52 -13.18 -5.17
C ILE A 686 22.78 -13.14 -6.03
N LEU A 687 23.31 -14.30 -6.43
CA LEU A 687 24.58 -14.36 -7.18
C LEU A 687 24.51 -13.72 -8.57
N ARG A 688 23.32 -13.69 -9.20
CA ARG A 688 23.12 -13.03 -10.50
C ARG A 688 22.98 -11.52 -10.41
N ASN A 689 22.33 -11.03 -9.34
CA ASN A 689 21.94 -9.62 -9.22
C ASN A 689 22.81 -8.80 -8.27
N ALA A 690 23.64 -9.43 -7.43
CA ALA A 690 24.56 -8.73 -6.54
C ALA A 690 25.72 -8.08 -7.33
N THR A 691 26.24 -7.00 -6.78
CA THR A 691 27.42 -6.27 -7.28
C THR A 691 28.53 -6.26 -6.23
N SER A 692 29.69 -5.74 -6.58
CA SER A 692 30.79 -5.56 -5.62
C SER A 692 30.46 -4.56 -4.49
N LYS A 693 29.43 -3.72 -4.66
CA LYS A 693 28.96 -2.77 -3.64
C LYS A 693 27.84 -3.34 -2.77
N SER A 694 27.36 -4.53 -3.07
CA SER A 694 26.26 -5.17 -2.33
C SER A 694 26.71 -5.69 -0.96
N LEU A 695 25.75 -5.76 -0.03
CA LEU A 695 25.91 -6.43 1.26
C LEU A 695 25.08 -7.71 1.26
N LEU A 696 25.71 -8.86 1.44
CA LEU A 696 25.07 -10.17 1.44
C LEU A 696 25.00 -10.73 2.86
N ILE A 697 23.84 -11.23 3.23
CA ILE A 697 23.56 -11.92 4.49
C ILE A 697 23.10 -13.34 4.15
N LEU A 698 24.01 -14.31 4.29
CA LEU A 698 23.77 -15.70 3.90
C LEU A 698 23.80 -16.59 5.15
N ASP A 699 22.66 -17.18 5.47
CA ASP A 699 22.49 -18.00 6.67
C ASP A 699 22.17 -19.43 6.30
N GLU A 700 23.04 -20.37 6.70
CA GLU A 700 22.89 -21.82 6.57
C GLU A 700 22.66 -22.33 5.14
N ILE A 701 23.46 -21.85 4.18
CA ILE A 701 23.41 -22.33 2.79
C ILE A 701 23.80 -23.80 2.70
N GLY A 702 23.01 -24.61 1.96
CA GLY A 702 23.26 -26.02 1.71
C GLY A 702 22.66 -26.97 2.75
N ARG A 703 21.85 -26.48 3.70
CA ARG A 703 21.26 -27.31 4.76
C ARG A 703 20.19 -28.28 4.27
N GLY A 704 19.51 -27.94 3.18
CA GLY A 704 18.37 -28.72 2.66
C GLY A 704 18.71 -29.99 1.88
N THR A 705 19.99 -30.38 1.79
CA THR A 705 20.46 -31.55 1.03
C THR A 705 21.47 -32.40 1.83
N SER A 706 22.14 -33.38 1.18
CA SER A 706 23.16 -34.18 1.82
C SER A 706 24.35 -33.32 2.30
N THR A 707 25.01 -33.71 3.37
CA THR A 707 26.10 -32.96 3.99
C THR A 707 27.21 -32.63 2.99
N PHE A 708 27.59 -33.57 2.14
CA PHE A 708 28.67 -33.34 1.15
C PHE A 708 28.25 -32.39 0.02
N ASP A 709 27.01 -32.54 -0.51
CA ASP A 709 26.51 -31.66 -1.54
C ASP A 709 26.34 -30.24 -0.98
N GLY A 710 25.76 -30.10 0.21
CA GLY A 710 25.54 -28.84 0.89
C GLY A 710 26.84 -28.12 1.19
N LEU A 711 27.86 -28.80 1.73
CA LEU A 711 29.19 -28.26 1.95
C LEU A 711 29.85 -27.82 0.64
N SER A 712 29.77 -28.65 -0.42
CA SER A 712 30.38 -28.33 -1.71
C SER A 712 29.75 -27.07 -2.34
N ILE A 713 28.43 -26.94 -2.27
CA ILE A 713 27.70 -25.76 -2.75
C ILE A 713 28.10 -24.53 -1.92
N ALA A 714 28.05 -24.63 -0.58
CA ALA A 714 28.42 -23.52 0.30
C ALA A 714 29.85 -23.04 0.06
N TRP A 715 30.79 -23.98 -0.11
CA TRP A 715 32.18 -23.68 -0.43
C TRP A 715 32.32 -22.94 -1.75
N ALA A 716 31.72 -23.47 -2.82
CA ALA A 716 31.76 -22.86 -4.14
C ALA A 716 31.12 -21.44 -4.17
N VAL A 717 30.05 -21.24 -3.40
CA VAL A 717 29.41 -19.93 -3.24
C VAL A 717 30.37 -18.94 -2.57
N VAL A 718 31.07 -19.32 -1.51
CA VAL A 718 32.06 -18.45 -0.86
C VAL A 718 33.19 -18.11 -1.81
N GLU A 719 33.75 -19.10 -2.55
CA GLU A 719 34.80 -18.86 -3.55
C GLU A 719 34.30 -17.89 -4.64
N TYR A 720 33.09 -18.09 -5.19
CA TYR A 720 32.52 -17.21 -6.21
C TYR A 720 32.36 -15.76 -5.71
N ILE A 721 31.86 -15.57 -4.49
CA ILE A 721 31.68 -14.23 -3.89
C ILE A 721 33.05 -13.58 -3.59
N SER A 722 34.02 -14.35 -3.16
CA SER A 722 35.35 -13.86 -2.78
C SER A 722 36.16 -13.31 -3.97
N ASP A 723 35.96 -13.85 -5.17
CA ASP A 723 36.66 -13.40 -6.37
C ASP A 723 36.09 -12.04 -6.84
N SER A 724 36.89 -11.00 -6.73
CA SER A 724 36.57 -9.64 -7.16
C SER A 724 36.34 -9.49 -8.67
N LYS A 725 36.70 -10.50 -9.49
CA LYS A 725 36.45 -10.52 -10.93
C LYS A 725 35.11 -11.10 -11.24
N LEU A 726 34.57 -11.94 -10.35
CA LEU A 726 33.24 -12.57 -10.50
C LEU A 726 32.20 -11.72 -9.78
N LEU A 727 32.35 -11.46 -8.49
CA LEU A 727 31.39 -10.69 -7.71
C LEU A 727 32.06 -9.70 -6.76
N GLY A 728 32.82 -10.14 -5.75
CA GLY A 728 33.51 -9.26 -4.82
C GLY A 728 32.61 -8.54 -3.79
N ALA A 729 31.46 -9.07 -3.44
CA ALA A 729 30.51 -8.47 -2.51
C ALA A 729 30.92 -8.66 -1.04
N LYS A 730 30.58 -7.69 -0.17
CA LYS A 730 30.74 -7.83 1.27
C LYS A 730 29.70 -8.81 1.82
N THR A 731 30.16 -9.80 2.60
CA THR A 731 29.30 -10.92 2.99
C THR A 731 29.49 -11.31 4.46
N LEU A 732 28.37 -11.48 5.16
CA LEU A 732 28.28 -12.23 6.40
C LEU A 732 27.70 -13.60 6.08
N PHE A 733 28.46 -14.65 6.32
CA PHE A 733 28.11 -16.03 5.96
C PHE A 733 28.04 -16.88 7.23
N ALA A 734 26.85 -17.17 7.71
CA ALA A 734 26.69 -18.07 8.85
C ALA A 734 26.56 -19.52 8.37
N THR A 735 27.25 -20.42 9.03
CA THR A 735 27.25 -21.84 8.70
C THR A 735 27.42 -22.72 9.93
N HIS A 736 26.98 -23.96 9.80
CA HIS A 736 27.30 -25.03 10.73
C HIS A 736 28.36 -26.00 10.16
N TYR A 737 28.80 -25.78 8.91
CA TYR A 737 29.90 -26.50 8.31
C TYR A 737 31.22 -25.92 8.84
N HIS A 738 31.88 -26.64 9.79
CA HIS A 738 33.15 -26.21 10.36
C HIS A 738 34.28 -26.24 9.33
N GLU A 739 34.15 -27.08 8.32
CA GLU A 739 35.11 -27.24 7.21
C GLU A 739 35.28 -25.95 6.41
N LEU A 740 34.29 -25.11 6.36
CA LEU A 740 34.39 -23.79 5.69
C LEU A 740 35.42 -22.86 6.39
N THR A 741 35.76 -23.09 7.63
CA THR A 741 36.76 -22.29 8.34
C THR A 741 38.16 -22.48 7.75
N GLU A 742 38.41 -23.57 7.00
CA GLU A 742 39.66 -23.83 6.27
C GLU A 742 39.91 -22.83 5.12
N LEU A 743 38.91 -22.04 4.74
CA LEU A 743 39.05 -20.99 3.73
C LEU A 743 39.88 -19.80 4.22
N GLU A 744 39.91 -19.53 5.54
CA GLU A 744 40.80 -18.51 6.10
C GLU A 744 42.26 -18.89 5.88
N GLY A 745 43.04 -17.97 5.40
CA GLY A 745 44.46 -18.19 5.03
C GLY A 745 44.68 -18.78 3.63
N LYS A 746 43.66 -19.37 3.00
CA LYS A 746 43.68 -19.81 1.60
C LYS A 746 43.10 -18.75 0.66
N ILE A 747 42.14 -17.99 1.16
CA ILE A 747 41.53 -16.85 0.45
C ILE A 747 41.81 -15.60 1.29
N GLU A 748 42.52 -14.64 0.78
CA GLU A 748 43.06 -13.48 1.53
C GLU A 748 41.99 -12.60 2.16
N ASN A 749 40.76 -12.60 1.63
CA ASN A 749 39.67 -11.71 2.05
C ASN A 749 38.60 -12.42 2.87
N VAL A 750 38.82 -13.67 3.30
CA VAL A 750 37.95 -14.47 4.15
C VAL A 750 38.49 -14.52 5.57
N ASN A 751 37.66 -14.24 6.54
CA ASN A 751 38.02 -14.30 7.97
C ASN A 751 36.96 -15.11 8.75
N ASN A 752 37.41 -15.86 9.74
CA ASN A 752 36.58 -16.68 10.59
C ASN A 752 36.17 -15.94 11.87
N TYR A 753 34.93 -16.10 12.23
CA TYR A 753 34.35 -15.64 13.48
C TYR A 753 33.52 -16.75 14.09
N CYS A 754 33.40 -16.72 15.40
CA CYS A 754 32.51 -17.65 16.11
C CYS A 754 31.80 -16.95 17.25
N ILE A 755 30.74 -17.58 17.73
CA ILE A 755 30.06 -17.12 18.94
C ILE A 755 30.82 -17.62 20.16
N ALA A 756 31.17 -16.67 21.03
CA ALA A 756 31.81 -16.99 22.31
C ALA A 756 30.90 -17.84 23.20
N VAL A 757 31.39 -18.98 23.64
CA VAL A 757 30.74 -19.94 24.52
C VAL A 757 31.56 -20.09 25.79
N LYS A 758 30.90 -20.10 26.94
CA LYS A 758 31.53 -20.44 28.21
C LYS A 758 31.06 -21.80 28.66
N GLU A 759 31.98 -22.76 28.69
CA GLU A 759 31.72 -24.11 29.22
C GLU A 759 31.76 -24.07 30.76
N LYS A 760 30.76 -24.64 31.38
CA LYS A 760 30.65 -24.79 32.82
C LYS A 760 30.29 -26.28 33.16
N GLY A 761 31.32 -27.13 33.15
CA GLY A 761 31.14 -28.57 33.22
C GLY A 761 30.43 -29.12 31.96
N ASP A 762 29.35 -29.85 32.12
CA ASP A 762 28.51 -30.37 31.03
C ASP A 762 27.52 -29.36 30.46
N ASP A 763 27.43 -28.15 31.07
CA ASP A 763 26.53 -27.10 30.66
C ASP A 763 27.29 -26.01 29.90
N ILE A 764 26.59 -25.40 28.90
CA ILE A 764 27.12 -24.31 28.10
C ILE A 764 26.31 -23.03 28.30
N VAL A 765 26.99 -21.92 28.35
CA VAL A 765 26.37 -20.59 28.34
C VAL A 765 26.81 -19.85 27.08
N PHE A 766 25.88 -19.50 26.23
CA PHE A 766 26.12 -18.68 25.06
C PHE A 766 26.30 -17.22 25.48
N LEU A 767 27.48 -16.67 25.26
CA LEU A 767 27.77 -15.28 25.62
C LEU A 767 27.19 -14.29 24.58
N ARG A 768 26.67 -14.78 23.46
CA ARG A 768 26.10 -13.98 22.35
C ARG A 768 27.06 -12.91 21.81
N LYS A 769 28.36 -13.05 22.06
CA LYS A 769 29.42 -12.17 21.58
C LYS A 769 30.14 -12.85 20.42
N ILE A 770 30.27 -12.15 19.29
CA ILE A 770 31.03 -12.59 18.13
C ILE A 770 32.50 -12.27 18.38
N VAL A 771 33.36 -13.26 18.23
CA VAL A 771 34.82 -13.15 18.39
C VAL A 771 35.53 -13.73 17.18
N LYS A 772 36.76 -13.27 16.92
CA LYS A 772 37.59 -13.76 15.83
C LYS A 772 38.05 -15.20 16.12
N GLY A 773 38.01 -16.07 15.13
CA GLY A 773 38.39 -17.50 15.19
C GLY A 773 37.26 -18.44 14.74
N GLY A 774 37.58 -19.69 14.50
CA GLY A 774 36.61 -20.75 14.20
C GLY A 774 36.11 -21.43 15.48
N ALA A 775 34.93 -22.03 15.46
CA ALA A 775 34.45 -22.91 16.53
C ALA A 775 34.95 -24.34 16.24
N ASP A 776 35.75 -24.88 17.16
CA ASP A 776 36.32 -26.25 16.99
C ASP A 776 35.35 -27.40 17.36
N LYS A 777 34.22 -27.04 17.96
CA LYS A 777 33.25 -28.03 18.48
C LYS A 777 31.82 -27.75 18.02
N SER A 778 31.07 -28.81 17.73
CA SER A 778 29.64 -28.78 17.55
C SER A 778 28.94 -28.83 18.91
N TYR A 779 27.97 -27.94 19.12
CA TYR A 779 27.17 -27.85 20.37
C TYR A 779 25.73 -28.34 20.21
N GLY A 780 25.43 -29.10 19.16
CA GLY A 780 24.08 -29.57 18.87
C GLY A 780 23.45 -30.39 20.01
N ILE A 781 24.23 -31.29 20.62
CA ILE A 781 23.76 -32.15 21.70
C ILE A 781 23.48 -31.32 22.96
N GLN A 782 24.32 -30.34 23.28
CA GLN A 782 24.11 -29.47 24.41
C GLN A 782 22.85 -28.57 24.22
N VAL A 783 22.59 -28.11 23.01
CA VAL A 783 21.34 -27.40 22.65
C VAL A 783 20.12 -28.30 22.82
N ALA A 784 20.21 -29.58 22.38
CA ALA A 784 19.15 -30.54 22.57
C ALA A 784 18.85 -30.77 24.08
N LYS A 785 19.89 -30.85 24.92
CA LYS A 785 19.76 -30.92 26.40
C LYS A 785 19.02 -29.68 26.95
N LEU A 786 19.42 -28.46 26.51
CA LEU A 786 18.77 -27.22 26.91
C LEU A 786 17.31 -27.12 26.46
N ALA A 787 16.98 -27.74 25.32
CA ALA A 787 15.60 -27.82 24.81
C ALA A 787 14.72 -28.86 25.55
N GLY A 788 15.28 -29.65 26.49
CA GLY A 788 14.55 -30.61 27.28
C GLY A 788 14.42 -31.99 26.63
N VAL A 789 15.28 -32.35 25.67
CA VAL A 789 15.35 -33.73 25.15
C VAL A 789 15.76 -34.68 26.27
N PRO A 790 15.12 -35.84 26.42
CA PRO A 790 15.40 -36.79 27.51
C PRO A 790 16.89 -37.17 27.61
N ASP A 791 17.42 -37.26 28.85
CA ASP A 791 18.83 -37.55 29.12
C ASP A 791 19.34 -38.87 28.49
N LEU A 792 18.48 -39.87 28.36
CA LEU A 792 18.83 -41.14 27.69
C LEU A 792 19.18 -40.92 26.21
N VAL A 793 18.46 -40.04 25.52
CA VAL A 793 18.72 -39.68 24.12
C VAL A 793 20.02 -38.88 24.03
N ILE A 794 20.20 -37.93 24.94
CA ILE A 794 21.37 -37.08 25.01
C ILE A 794 22.66 -37.88 25.24
N ASN A 795 22.64 -38.81 26.20
CA ASN A 795 23.79 -39.69 26.52
C ASN A 795 24.13 -40.58 25.33
N ARG A 796 23.12 -41.21 24.70
CA ARG A 796 23.36 -42.03 23.51
C ARG A 796 23.91 -41.22 22.33
N ALA A 797 23.41 -39.98 22.15
CA ALA A 797 23.93 -39.07 21.10
C ALA A 797 25.40 -38.69 21.34
N LYS A 798 25.85 -38.53 22.59
CA LYS A 798 27.24 -38.27 22.91
C LYS A 798 28.14 -39.46 22.53
N GLU A 799 27.72 -40.69 22.88
CA GLU A 799 28.44 -41.91 22.51
C GLU A 799 28.57 -42.04 20.98
N ILE A 800 27.47 -41.82 20.24
CA ILE A 800 27.49 -41.89 18.77
C ILE A 800 28.41 -40.87 18.15
N VAL A 801 28.45 -39.61 18.67
CA VAL A 801 29.35 -38.58 18.16
C VAL A 801 30.80 -38.93 18.40
N GLU A 802 31.15 -39.54 19.55
CA GLU A 802 32.51 -40.05 19.80
C GLU A 802 32.93 -41.14 18.79
N GLU A 803 32.02 -42.11 18.50
CA GLU A 803 32.25 -43.14 17.48
C GLU A 803 32.42 -42.56 16.05
N LEU A 804 31.64 -41.51 15.69
CA LEU A 804 31.68 -40.87 14.36
C LEU A 804 32.87 -39.92 14.19
N SER A 805 33.42 -39.36 15.26
CA SER A 805 34.52 -38.41 15.22
C SER A 805 35.87 -39.08 14.91
N ASP A 806 35.99 -40.41 15.01
CA ASP A 806 37.17 -41.18 14.67
C ASP A 806 37.34 -41.45 13.15
N GLU A 807 36.36 -41.12 12.31
CA GLU A 807 36.46 -41.22 10.85
C GLU A 807 36.91 -39.88 10.21
N ASP A 808 38.04 -39.89 9.57
CA ASP A 808 38.91 -38.82 9.05
C ASP A 808 38.30 -38.02 7.89
N ILE A 809 37.26 -37.21 8.14
CA ILE A 809 36.65 -36.28 7.17
C ILE A 809 37.55 -35.03 7.02
N THR A 810 38.20 -34.61 8.09
CA THR A 810 39.00 -33.36 8.16
C THR A 810 40.27 -33.44 7.30
N SER A 811 40.93 -34.63 7.20
CA SER A 811 42.12 -34.83 6.39
C SER A 811 41.84 -34.76 4.88
N ARG A 812 40.67 -35.27 4.42
CA ARG A 812 40.28 -35.20 3.00
C ARG A 812 39.93 -33.79 2.57
N VAL A 813 39.32 -32.99 3.44
CA VAL A 813 38.96 -31.60 3.17
C VAL A 813 40.22 -30.73 3.08
N SER A 814 41.19 -30.98 3.95
CA SER A 814 42.48 -30.22 3.89
C SER A 814 43.28 -30.57 2.63
N GLU A 815 43.23 -31.80 2.10
CA GLU A 815 43.84 -32.21 0.82
C GLU A 815 43.19 -31.54 -0.40
N ILE A 816 41.85 -31.42 -0.40
CA ILE A 816 41.12 -30.73 -1.49
C ILE A 816 41.46 -29.24 -1.48
N ALA A 817 41.53 -28.65 -0.33
CA ALA A 817 41.90 -27.24 -0.14
C ALA A 817 43.37 -26.92 -0.47
N ALA A 818 44.25 -27.90 -0.41
CA ALA A 818 45.68 -27.74 -0.77
C ALA A 818 45.92 -27.83 -2.28
N ARG A 819 44.94 -28.26 -3.09
CA ARG A 819 45.09 -28.32 -4.53
C ARG A 819 44.81 -26.95 -5.12
N GLU A 820 45.88 -26.20 -5.45
CA GLU A 820 45.78 -25.00 -6.30
C GLU A 820 44.97 -25.30 -7.56
N HIS A 821 43.93 -24.55 -7.82
CA HIS A 821 43.28 -24.49 -9.11
C HIS A 821 44.25 -23.93 -10.15
N THR A 822 45.16 -24.76 -10.67
CA THR A 822 45.81 -24.48 -11.94
C THR A 822 44.76 -24.63 -13.04
N ALA A 823 44.03 -23.53 -13.29
CA ALA A 823 43.19 -23.40 -14.44
C ALA A 823 44.03 -23.60 -15.71
N LYS A 824 43.99 -24.79 -16.29
CA LYS A 824 44.46 -25.00 -17.66
C LYS A 824 43.73 -24.01 -18.57
N LYS A 825 44.48 -22.99 -19.01
CA LYS A 825 44.08 -22.17 -20.17
C LYS A 825 43.77 -23.08 -21.36
N LYS A 826 42.52 -23.35 -21.60
CA LYS A 826 42.04 -23.80 -22.88
C LYS A 826 40.75 -23.05 -23.25
N GLY A 827 40.93 -22.21 -24.26
CA GLY A 827 39.91 -21.85 -25.24
C GLY A 827 38.90 -20.84 -24.78
N ARG A 828 38.95 -19.65 -25.40
CA ARG A 828 37.88 -18.65 -25.55
C ARG A 828 36.56 -19.08 -24.92
N SER A 829 36.23 -18.48 -23.78
CA SER A 829 34.85 -18.51 -23.27
C SER A 829 33.96 -17.87 -24.35
N LYS A 830 33.10 -18.61 -24.91
CA LYS A 830 31.89 -18.07 -25.49
C LYS A 830 31.24 -17.30 -24.34
N LYS A 831 30.92 -16.01 -24.54
CA LYS A 831 29.92 -15.32 -23.74
C LYS A 831 28.76 -16.31 -23.56
N TYR A 832 28.39 -16.56 -22.33
CA TYR A 832 27.11 -17.16 -22.07
C TYR A 832 26.09 -16.16 -22.61
N ASP A 833 25.51 -16.51 -23.74
CA ASP A 833 24.32 -15.85 -24.22
C ASP A 833 23.28 -15.93 -23.11
N GLU A 834 22.55 -14.82 -22.96
CA GLU A 834 21.36 -14.70 -22.15
C GLU A 834 20.51 -15.97 -22.29
N VAL A 835 20.59 -16.83 -21.28
CA VAL A 835 19.66 -17.94 -21.18
C VAL A 835 18.38 -17.32 -20.70
N ASP A 836 17.41 -17.29 -21.58
CA ASP A 836 16.04 -16.89 -21.36
C ASP A 836 15.54 -17.28 -19.97
N ILE A 837 15.24 -16.30 -19.15
CA ILE A 837 14.57 -16.44 -17.84
C ILE A 837 13.19 -17.10 -18.03
N ALA A 838 12.66 -17.12 -19.26
CA ALA A 838 11.40 -17.77 -19.63
C ALA A 838 11.46 -19.32 -19.64
N GLN A 839 12.62 -19.95 -19.46
CA GLN A 839 12.80 -21.40 -19.58
C GLN A 839 13.19 -22.14 -18.30
N MET A 840 12.97 -21.55 -17.12
CA MET A 840 13.04 -22.33 -15.89
C MET A 840 11.64 -22.63 -15.33
N SER A 841 10.75 -23.16 -16.18
CA SER A 841 9.62 -23.89 -15.67
C SER A 841 10.06 -25.35 -15.37
N LEU A 842 9.50 -25.93 -14.32
CA LEU A 842 9.75 -27.27 -13.79
C LEU A 842 9.45 -28.41 -14.80
N PHE A 843 9.18 -28.09 -16.07
CA PHE A 843 8.76 -29.01 -17.13
C PHE A 843 9.79 -29.26 -18.21
N ASP A 844 11.04 -28.83 -18.04
CA ASP A 844 12.10 -29.12 -19.02
C ASP A 844 12.67 -30.56 -18.93
N THR A 845 11.90 -31.50 -18.37
CA THR A 845 12.18 -32.94 -18.48
C THR A 845 11.39 -33.63 -19.58
N VAL A 846 10.68 -32.89 -20.42
CA VAL A 846 9.92 -33.45 -21.53
C VAL A 846 10.70 -33.23 -22.85
N LYS A 847 11.85 -33.88 -22.96
CA LYS A 847 12.58 -33.93 -24.25
C LYS A 847 11.91 -34.81 -25.32
N ASP A 848 10.90 -35.57 -24.92
CA ASP A 848 10.15 -36.43 -25.83
C ASP A 848 8.63 -36.34 -25.60
N ASP A 849 8.08 -35.14 -25.80
CA ASP A 849 6.62 -34.99 -25.80
C ASP A 849 6.08 -35.35 -27.18
N ASP A 850 5.64 -36.62 -27.35
CA ASP A 850 5.01 -37.10 -28.56
C ASP A 850 3.75 -36.29 -28.96
N VAL A 851 3.05 -35.66 -28.04
CA VAL A 851 1.90 -34.77 -28.29
C VAL A 851 2.35 -33.45 -28.89
N LEU A 852 3.43 -32.86 -28.39
CA LEU A 852 4.01 -31.61 -28.92
C LEU A 852 4.64 -31.84 -30.30
N ASN A 853 5.28 -32.99 -30.50
CA ASN A 853 5.85 -33.32 -31.82
C ASN A 853 4.74 -33.60 -32.84
N GLU A 854 3.69 -34.32 -32.45
CA GLU A 854 2.53 -34.55 -33.32
C GLU A 854 1.79 -33.24 -33.63
N LEU A 855 1.69 -32.32 -32.68
CA LEU A 855 1.10 -30.99 -32.91
C LEU A 855 1.90 -30.12 -33.87
N LYS A 856 3.26 -30.19 -33.84
CA LYS A 856 4.14 -29.48 -34.78
C LYS A 856 4.10 -30.01 -36.20
N GLU A 857 3.78 -31.30 -36.39
CA GLU A 857 3.69 -31.96 -37.72
C GLU A 857 2.32 -31.77 -38.39
N ILE A 858 1.34 -31.22 -37.70
CA ILE A 858 0.00 -30.99 -38.24
C ILE A 858 -0.01 -29.77 -39.16
N ASP A 859 -0.28 -29.98 -40.44
CA ASP A 859 -0.54 -28.90 -41.39
C ASP A 859 -1.99 -28.43 -41.26
N VAL A 860 -2.22 -27.39 -40.45
CA VAL A 860 -3.54 -26.84 -40.18
C VAL A 860 -4.23 -26.27 -41.41
N THR A 861 -3.47 -25.93 -42.48
CA THR A 861 -4.03 -25.32 -43.68
C THR A 861 -4.72 -26.35 -44.58
N ASN A 862 -4.41 -27.63 -44.42
CA ASN A 862 -4.97 -28.72 -45.22
C ASN A 862 -6.00 -29.59 -44.49
N LEU A 863 -6.37 -29.23 -43.24
CA LEU A 863 -7.37 -29.96 -42.44
C LEU A 863 -8.78 -29.44 -42.71
N THR A 864 -9.72 -30.37 -42.84
CA THR A 864 -11.13 -30.00 -42.80
C THR A 864 -11.54 -29.68 -41.33
N PRO A 865 -12.62 -28.89 -41.11
CA PRO A 865 -13.06 -28.58 -39.74
C PRO A 865 -13.36 -29.81 -38.87
N ILE A 866 -13.81 -30.90 -39.48
CA ILE A 866 -14.09 -32.18 -38.80
C ILE A 866 -12.79 -32.90 -38.45
N ASP A 867 -11.79 -32.89 -39.32
CA ASP A 867 -10.49 -33.49 -39.06
C ASP A 867 -9.72 -32.71 -38.01
N ALA A 868 -9.82 -31.39 -38.01
CA ALA A 868 -9.23 -30.53 -36.98
C ALA A 868 -9.81 -30.85 -35.59
N LEU A 869 -11.13 -31.01 -35.50
CA LEU A 869 -11.83 -31.34 -34.23
C LEU A 869 -11.47 -32.75 -33.75
N ASN A 870 -11.41 -33.73 -34.64
CA ASN A 870 -10.98 -35.07 -34.31
C ASN A 870 -9.52 -35.16 -33.88
N THR A 871 -8.66 -34.37 -34.49
CA THR A 871 -7.25 -34.31 -34.14
C THR A 871 -7.06 -33.65 -32.73
N LEU A 872 -7.75 -32.54 -32.45
CA LEU A 872 -7.77 -31.94 -31.15
C LEU A 872 -8.30 -32.88 -30.06
N TYR A 873 -9.38 -33.60 -30.35
CA TYR A 873 -9.95 -34.58 -29.42
C TYR A 873 -8.96 -35.73 -29.13
N ARG A 874 -8.26 -36.22 -30.16
CA ARG A 874 -7.23 -37.23 -29.99
C ARG A 874 -6.04 -36.76 -29.17
N LEU A 875 -5.54 -35.57 -29.41
CA LEU A 875 -4.44 -34.97 -28.65
C LEU A 875 -4.85 -34.72 -27.18
N GLN A 876 -6.07 -34.25 -26.96
CA GLN A 876 -6.61 -34.05 -25.62
C GLN A 876 -6.74 -35.38 -24.87
N ASN A 877 -7.19 -36.46 -25.51
CA ASN A 877 -7.28 -37.77 -24.87
C ASN A 877 -5.90 -38.35 -24.56
N LYS A 878 -4.90 -38.12 -25.44
CA LYS A 878 -3.51 -38.48 -25.14
C LYS A 878 -2.97 -37.77 -23.91
N LEU A 879 -3.31 -36.49 -23.71
CA LEU A 879 -2.94 -35.73 -22.53
C LEU A 879 -3.66 -36.22 -21.26
N LYS A 880 -4.96 -36.50 -21.36
CA LYS A 880 -5.76 -36.97 -20.21
C LYS A 880 -5.37 -38.39 -19.72
N ASN A 881 -4.86 -39.24 -20.59
CA ASN A 881 -4.46 -40.61 -20.22
C ASN A 881 -3.02 -40.72 -19.72
N ARG A 882 -2.31 -39.57 -19.53
CA ARG A 882 -0.95 -39.52 -18.98
C ARG A 882 -0.89 -39.35 -17.46
N TRP A 883 -2.03 -39.08 -16.83
CA TRP A 883 -2.14 -38.86 -15.38
C TRP A 883 -3.06 -39.89 -14.74
#